data_fcb5aadf2c4bd54cc1fcee7f495a79ac
#
_entry.id   fcb5aadf2c4bd54cc1fcee7f495a79ac
#
_cell.length_a   1.000
_cell.length_b   1.000
_cell.length_c   1.000
_cell.angle_alpha   90.00
_cell.angle_beta   90.00
_cell.angle_gamma   90.00
#
_symmetry.space_group_name_H-M   'P 1'
#
loop_
_entity.id
_entity.type
_entity.pdbx_description
1 polymer ?
#
loop_
_entity_poly.entity_id
_entity_poly.type
_entity_poly.pdbx_seq_one_letter_code
_entity_poly.pdbx_strand_id
1 'polypeptide(L)'
;MAVAAAIAQSTATLIQIVNKSTPTVTATSSLNPSVFGTSITFSASLTAALADNATGTVQWMDGATPIGSPVPVASAGASMPFSVLTSGTHSITAVYSGDGDFTGATSAPISQVVNKATPGVGGFAPITVASSLNPSIYQNSVTFTSTAPAGSTGTITFMDSTTSLGTSPLVAGTASLSIPTLVAGTHPITAVYSGDSNFNGATSTGISQVVNKAPTVEAVFATPPTGVTVGSSVTFTTLVNTGALLPTGTVTFMDGATTLGTGTVSSATATNLLPYSSDFTQWTSDSAGVAAPTVTAAVLGPDGANSATTLTYPDTAGGNHSGLKLTATGTFASQQMAVSFWALSSSSTVLTVNLEDGAGANAQTATENTSATWQRFVVPFTMAAGAGSNAIVSIQAVNEAAGTASIYGAQLEQAVTAGVYVMTTGASAAGQGGIATYTTATLLGGNHPVTGVYSGDTNYLGNTGALNSPLTVGQGSATAVVASSLSPSNYGVSVTFTATVTGPNATPTGTITFLDGATTIGTGILDATGKATMSISSLVVGNHSITVQYGGDSNFNAVTSSSITQTVNAVAAIVTVTSSINPSSFGQSVDFTATVTGAGAIPTGTVAVTDGATSLGTITLDASGKGVLTTATLTGGSHSLLFTYSGDSNYKP
;
A
#
# COMPACT_ATOMS: atom_id res chain seq x y z
N MET A 1 -93.02 113.59 -42.22
CA MET A 1 -92.77 112.91 -40.93
C MET A 1 -92.94 111.49 -41.16
N ALA A 2 -91.89 110.84 -41.20
CA ALA A 2 -91.82 109.30 -41.33
C ALA A 2 -91.49 108.68 -39.95
N VAL A 3 -92.41 107.94 -39.49
CA VAL A 3 -92.22 107.19 -38.27
C VAL A 3 -91.63 105.84 -38.67
N ALA A 4 -90.45 105.68 -38.30
CA ALA A 4 -89.82 104.38 -38.48
C ALA A 4 -90.22 103.35 -37.35
N ALA A 5 -90.90 102.32 -37.71
CA ALA A 5 -91.25 101.28 -36.77
C ALA A 5 -90.03 100.32 -36.61
N ALA A 6 -89.52 100.28 -35.43
CA ALA A 6 -88.52 99.35 -35.09
C ALA A 6 -89.17 97.97 -34.92
N ILE A 7 -88.77 97.03 -35.71
CA ILE A 7 -89.10 95.56 -35.53
C ILE A 7 -88.22 94.99 -34.48
N ALA A 8 -88.72 94.67 -33.33
CA ALA A 8 -87.96 93.84 -32.30
C ALA A 8 -87.85 92.43 -32.77
N GLN A 9 -86.59 91.92 -32.94
CA GLN A 9 -86.32 90.58 -33.24
C GLN A 9 -86.45 89.78 -31.92
N SER A 10 -87.38 88.87 -31.85
CA SER A 10 -87.50 87.96 -30.73
C SER A 10 -86.51 86.78 -30.93
N THR A 11 -85.54 86.69 -30.08
CA THR A 11 -84.61 85.50 -30.03
C THR A 11 -85.20 84.45 -29.08
N ALA A 12 -85.52 83.27 -29.60
CA ALA A 12 -85.88 82.12 -28.80
C ALA A 12 -84.61 81.29 -28.58
N THR A 13 -84.24 81.01 -27.33
CA THR A 13 -83.16 80.13 -26.97
C THR A 13 -83.74 78.72 -26.82
N LEU A 14 -83.31 77.79 -27.69
CA LEU A 14 -83.60 76.36 -27.53
C LEU A 14 -82.42 75.70 -26.77
N ILE A 15 -82.65 75.10 -25.66
CA ILE A 15 -81.70 74.28 -24.95
C ILE A 15 -81.89 72.88 -25.51
N GLN A 16 -80.90 72.43 -26.33
CA GLN A 16 -80.85 71.06 -26.80
C GLN A 16 -79.92 70.26 -25.87
N ILE A 17 -80.47 69.27 -25.18
CA ILE A 17 -79.64 68.30 -24.36
C ILE A 17 -79.28 67.15 -25.28
N VAL A 18 -77.97 66.91 -25.44
CA VAL A 18 -77.46 65.76 -26.12
C VAL A 18 -76.80 64.87 -25.05
N ASN A 19 -77.37 63.71 -24.80
CA ASN A 19 -76.80 62.73 -23.85
C ASN A 19 -75.63 61.99 -24.48
N LYS A 20 -74.62 61.63 -23.66
CA LYS A 20 -73.48 60.81 -24.10
C LYS A 20 -73.98 59.43 -24.57
N SER A 21 -73.39 58.96 -25.67
CA SER A 21 -73.63 57.60 -26.19
C SER A 21 -72.78 56.55 -25.41
N THR A 22 -73.34 55.40 -25.25
CA THR A 22 -72.57 54.27 -24.62
C THR A 22 -72.02 53.38 -25.73
N PRO A 23 -70.73 53.35 -25.93
CA PRO A 23 -70.15 52.50 -26.95
C PRO A 23 -70.12 51.05 -26.48
N THR A 24 -70.20 50.11 -27.40
CA THR A 24 -69.82 48.71 -27.16
C THR A 24 -68.33 48.61 -27.30
N VAL A 25 -67.65 48.13 -26.22
CA VAL A 25 -66.20 47.85 -26.24
C VAL A 25 -66.03 46.37 -26.47
N THR A 26 -65.29 46.03 -27.50
CA THR A 26 -64.82 44.60 -27.73
C THR A 26 -63.35 44.54 -27.56
N ALA A 27 -62.91 43.50 -26.89
CA ALA A 27 -61.50 43.24 -26.67
C ALA A 27 -61.07 41.94 -27.42
N THR A 28 -59.86 41.94 -27.95
CA THR A 28 -59.25 40.79 -28.63
C THR A 28 -57.79 40.61 -28.19
N SER A 29 -57.26 39.40 -28.29
CA SER A 29 -55.86 39.06 -28.08
C SER A 29 -55.27 38.57 -29.37
N SER A 30 -54.05 39.01 -29.69
CA SER A 30 -53.31 38.56 -30.89
C SER A 30 -52.88 37.08 -30.85
N LEU A 31 -52.76 36.53 -29.65
CA LEU A 31 -52.32 35.15 -29.45
C LEU A 31 -52.96 34.56 -28.19
N ASN A 32 -53.85 33.56 -28.37
CA ASN A 32 -54.49 32.85 -27.27
C ASN A 32 -54.75 31.38 -27.66
N PRO A 33 -54.09 30.38 -27.01
CA PRO A 33 -53.17 30.54 -25.90
C PRO A 33 -51.81 31.14 -26.31
N SER A 34 -51.19 31.89 -25.40
CA SER A 34 -49.80 32.34 -25.50
C SER A 34 -48.89 31.52 -24.60
N VAL A 35 -47.55 31.74 -24.66
CA VAL A 35 -46.57 31.17 -23.77
C VAL A 35 -45.99 32.26 -22.88
N PHE A 36 -45.67 31.97 -21.62
CA PHE A 36 -45.05 32.94 -20.69
C PHE A 36 -43.87 33.65 -21.35
N GLY A 37 -43.79 34.97 -21.15
CA GLY A 37 -42.76 35.85 -21.73
C GLY A 37 -42.95 36.20 -23.21
N THR A 38 -43.92 35.59 -23.91
CA THR A 38 -44.25 35.96 -25.30
C THR A 38 -45.02 37.28 -25.29
N SER A 39 -44.61 38.22 -26.14
CA SER A 39 -45.37 39.48 -26.31
C SER A 39 -46.69 39.19 -27.03
N ILE A 40 -47.78 39.60 -26.42
CA ILE A 40 -49.14 39.56 -26.97
C ILE A 40 -49.64 40.98 -27.08
N THR A 41 -50.52 41.25 -28.08
CA THR A 41 -51.16 42.55 -28.22
C THR A 41 -52.63 42.41 -27.87
N PHE A 42 -53.07 43.13 -26.85
CA PHE A 42 -54.48 43.31 -26.58
C PHE A 42 -54.97 44.46 -27.38
N SER A 43 -56.07 44.30 -28.13
CA SER A 43 -56.69 45.34 -28.96
C SER A 43 -58.14 45.52 -28.55
N ALA A 44 -58.50 46.72 -28.28
CA ALA A 44 -59.89 47.15 -28.02
C ALA A 44 -60.43 47.89 -29.22
N SER A 45 -61.67 47.62 -29.56
CA SER A 45 -62.44 48.45 -30.53
C SER A 45 -63.73 48.93 -29.92
N LEU A 46 -64.08 50.20 -30.19
CA LEU A 46 -65.30 50.87 -29.75
C LEU A 46 -66.27 50.89 -30.93
N THR A 47 -67.47 50.44 -30.70
CA THR A 47 -68.54 50.49 -31.73
C THR A 47 -69.71 51.29 -31.23
N ALA A 48 -69.97 52.48 -31.86
CA ALA A 48 -71.08 53.34 -31.67
C ALA A 48 -71.21 54.27 -32.92
N ALA A 49 -72.31 55.01 -33.08
CA ALA A 49 -72.35 56.05 -34.09
C ALA A 49 -71.28 57.12 -33.82
N LEU A 50 -70.43 57.41 -34.82
CA LEU A 50 -69.29 58.34 -34.73
C LEU A 50 -68.18 57.91 -33.76
N ALA A 51 -68.03 56.60 -33.46
CA ALA A 51 -67.01 56.09 -32.55
C ALA A 51 -65.58 56.43 -33.03
N ASP A 52 -65.35 56.68 -34.33
CA ASP A 52 -64.08 57.13 -34.88
C ASP A 52 -63.58 58.46 -34.29
N ASN A 53 -64.46 59.25 -33.71
CA ASN A 53 -64.12 60.47 -32.99
C ASN A 53 -63.90 60.27 -31.48
N ALA A 54 -64.05 59.08 -30.99
CA ALA A 54 -63.83 58.78 -29.58
C ALA A 54 -62.39 59.14 -29.14
N THR A 55 -62.33 59.84 -28.05
CA THR A 55 -61.07 60.18 -27.34
C THR A 55 -61.06 59.48 -25.99
N GLY A 56 -60.20 59.89 -25.06
CA GLY A 56 -60.05 59.21 -23.78
C GLY A 56 -59.05 58.06 -23.83
N THR A 57 -59.15 57.12 -22.91
CA THR A 57 -58.19 56.06 -22.78
C THR A 57 -58.84 54.68 -22.53
N VAL A 58 -58.16 53.63 -22.89
CA VAL A 58 -58.46 52.23 -22.49
C VAL A 58 -57.49 51.79 -21.45
N GLN A 59 -57.96 51.42 -20.26
CA GLN A 59 -57.20 50.67 -19.24
C GLN A 59 -57.54 49.22 -19.40
N TRP A 60 -56.45 48.41 -19.57
CA TRP A 60 -56.55 46.94 -19.55
C TRP A 60 -56.54 46.43 -18.12
N MET A 61 -57.38 45.46 -17.83
CA MET A 61 -57.55 44.87 -16.51
C MET A 61 -57.35 43.35 -16.61
N ASP A 62 -56.64 42.71 -15.63
CA ASP A 62 -56.69 41.31 -15.38
C ASP A 62 -57.47 41.04 -14.09
N GLY A 63 -58.73 40.64 -14.25
CA GLY A 63 -59.68 40.61 -13.16
C GLY A 63 -59.88 42.04 -12.61
N ALA A 64 -59.54 42.28 -11.36
CA ALA A 64 -59.60 43.60 -10.72
C ALA A 64 -58.28 44.39 -10.80
N THR A 65 -57.18 43.78 -11.34
CA THR A 65 -55.84 44.37 -11.35
C THR A 65 -55.58 45.11 -12.67
N PRO A 66 -55.23 46.37 -12.68
CA PRO A 66 -54.84 47.07 -13.91
C PRO A 66 -53.51 46.55 -14.43
N ILE A 67 -53.43 46.29 -15.74
CA ILE A 67 -52.21 45.90 -16.43
C ILE A 67 -51.80 46.96 -17.44
N GLY A 68 -50.50 47.29 -17.41
CA GLY A 68 -49.96 48.40 -18.21
C GLY A 68 -50.54 49.76 -17.86
N SER A 69 -50.13 50.80 -18.59
CA SER A 69 -50.67 52.14 -18.48
C SER A 69 -51.91 52.32 -19.39
N PRO A 70 -52.87 53.24 -19.06
CA PRO A 70 -53.96 53.54 -19.95
C PRO A 70 -53.48 53.96 -21.34
N VAL A 71 -54.07 53.42 -22.38
CA VAL A 71 -53.71 53.67 -23.78
C VAL A 71 -54.70 54.65 -24.40
N PRO A 72 -54.29 55.78 -25.01
CA PRO A 72 -55.16 56.66 -25.71
C PRO A 72 -55.95 55.97 -26.82
N VAL A 73 -57.25 56.32 -26.95
CA VAL A 73 -58.09 55.83 -28.05
C VAL A 73 -57.76 56.63 -29.30
N ALA A 74 -57.55 55.95 -30.42
CA ALA A 74 -57.38 56.56 -31.75
C ALA A 74 -58.15 55.73 -32.79
N SER A 75 -58.90 56.36 -33.68
CA SER A 75 -59.72 55.73 -34.72
C SER A 75 -60.58 54.57 -34.15
N ALA A 76 -61.34 54.91 -33.06
CA ALA A 76 -62.19 53.95 -32.33
C ALA A 76 -61.53 52.73 -31.79
N GLY A 77 -60.20 52.73 -31.54
CA GLY A 77 -59.48 51.62 -30.99
C GLY A 77 -58.26 51.97 -30.10
N ALA A 78 -57.81 51.04 -29.32
CA ALA A 78 -56.58 51.12 -28.54
C ALA A 78 -55.91 49.75 -28.52
N SER A 79 -54.56 49.69 -28.66
CA SER A 79 -53.81 48.46 -28.63
C SER A 79 -52.60 48.56 -27.69
N MET A 80 -52.37 47.53 -26.93
CA MET A 80 -51.28 47.48 -25.96
C MET A 80 -50.49 46.16 -26.11
N PRO A 81 -49.19 46.19 -26.44
CA PRO A 81 -48.34 45.03 -26.32
C PRO A 81 -48.05 44.73 -24.84
N PHE A 82 -48.10 43.43 -24.45
CA PHE A 82 -47.92 43.02 -23.10
C PHE A 82 -47.22 41.66 -23.06
N SER A 83 -46.19 41.47 -22.23
CA SER A 83 -45.36 40.24 -22.19
C SER A 83 -45.12 39.69 -20.79
N VAL A 84 -45.73 40.28 -19.77
CA VAL A 84 -45.45 39.95 -18.36
C VAL A 84 -46.60 39.23 -17.64
N LEU A 85 -47.58 38.66 -18.37
CA LEU A 85 -48.58 37.80 -17.75
C LEU A 85 -47.91 36.50 -17.26
N THR A 86 -48.20 36.11 -16.04
CA THR A 86 -47.79 34.81 -15.48
C THR A 86 -48.49 33.68 -16.22
N SER A 87 -47.98 32.43 -16.11
CA SER A 87 -48.71 31.31 -16.68
C SER A 87 -49.99 31.03 -15.87
N GLY A 88 -51.06 30.74 -16.60
CA GLY A 88 -52.39 30.53 -16.04
C GLY A 88 -53.50 31.05 -16.97
N THR A 89 -54.71 31.16 -16.44
CA THR A 89 -55.86 31.75 -17.14
C THR A 89 -56.17 33.11 -16.56
N HIS A 90 -56.14 34.12 -17.38
CA HIS A 90 -56.34 35.53 -17.05
C HIS A 90 -57.64 35.99 -17.62
N SER A 91 -58.43 36.80 -16.85
CA SER A 91 -59.69 37.38 -17.26
C SER A 91 -59.45 38.81 -17.68
N ILE A 92 -59.14 39.04 -18.95
CA ILE A 92 -58.73 40.35 -19.49
C ILE A 92 -59.92 41.12 -19.96
N THR A 93 -60.08 42.34 -19.47
CA THR A 93 -61.10 43.31 -19.91
C THR A 93 -60.46 44.64 -20.33
N ALA A 94 -61.07 45.28 -21.28
CA ALA A 94 -60.77 46.68 -21.72
C ALA A 94 -61.77 47.62 -21.10
N VAL A 95 -61.32 48.56 -20.30
CA VAL A 95 -62.13 49.57 -19.63
C VAL A 95 -61.91 50.94 -20.32
N TYR A 96 -62.86 51.36 -21.10
CA TYR A 96 -62.84 52.67 -21.73
C TYR A 96 -63.27 53.78 -20.72
N SER A 97 -62.51 54.84 -20.61
CA SER A 97 -62.72 55.93 -19.66
C SER A 97 -63.96 56.78 -19.95
N GLY A 98 -64.41 56.70 -21.19
CA GLY A 98 -65.32 57.73 -21.73
C GLY A 98 -64.58 59.01 -22.07
N ASP A 99 -65.34 59.98 -22.72
CA ASP A 99 -64.90 61.34 -23.10
C ASP A 99 -66.00 62.33 -23.03
N GLY A 100 -65.95 63.41 -23.84
CA GLY A 100 -66.99 64.43 -23.94
C GLY A 100 -68.32 63.90 -24.46
N ASP A 101 -68.28 62.98 -25.42
CA ASP A 101 -69.41 62.49 -26.22
C ASP A 101 -69.85 61.06 -25.85
N PHE A 102 -68.95 60.26 -25.21
CA PHE A 102 -69.21 58.88 -24.86
C PHE A 102 -69.08 58.62 -23.35
N THR A 103 -69.92 57.70 -22.86
CA THR A 103 -69.78 57.18 -21.48
C THR A 103 -68.69 56.11 -21.43
N GLY A 104 -68.11 55.96 -20.24
CA GLY A 104 -67.21 54.78 -19.98
C GLY A 104 -67.96 53.49 -20.17
N ALA A 105 -67.26 52.51 -20.70
CA ALA A 105 -67.77 51.14 -20.97
C ALA A 105 -66.67 50.10 -20.78
N THR A 106 -67.06 48.86 -20.45
CA THR A 106 -66.17 47.76 -20.24
C THR A 106 -66.50 46.63 -21.22
N SER A 107 -65.48 46.03 -21.79
CA SER A 107 -65.65 44.88 -22.69
C SER A 107 -66.09 43.60 -21.93
N ALA A 108 -66.68 42.66 -22.66
CA ALA A 108 -66.73 41.29 -22.16
C ALA A 108 -65.28 40.76 -21.86
N PRO A 109 -65.11 39.89 -20.88
CA PRO A 109 -63.82 39.41 -20.55
C PRO A 109 -63.29 38.44 -21.63
N ILE A 110 -61.99 38.54 -21.95
CA ILE A 110 -61.24 37.55 -22.71
C ILE A 110 -60.66 36.58 -21.73
N SER A 111 -60.90 35.28 -21.88
CA SER A 111 -60.16 34.23 -21.18
C SER A 111 -58.81 34.00 -21.87
N GLN A 112 -57.77 34.75 -21.47
CA GLN A 112 -56.43 34.63 -22.00
C GLN A 112 -55.72 33.47 -21.29
N VAL A 113 -55.36 32.43 -22.01
CA VAL A 113 -54.54 31.32 -21.50
C VAL A 113 -53.08 31.60 -21.78
N VAL A 114 -52.24 31.54 -20.73
CA VAL A 114 -50.78 31.61 -20.83
C VAL A 114 -50.20 30.28 -20.39
N ASN A 115 -49.60 29.53 -21.31
CA ASN A 115 -48.92 28.28 -21.04
C ASN A 115 -47.55 28.54 -20.43
N LYS A 116 -47.05 27.60 -19.61
CA LYS A 116 -45.67 27.64 -19.11
C LYS A 116 -44.68 27.65 -20.27
N ALA A 117 -43.60 28.40 -20.12
CA ALA A 117 -42.45 28.33 -21.03
C ALA A 117 -41.61 27.08 -20.78
N THR A 118 -40.95 26.60 -21.81
CA THR A 118 -40.04 25.49 -21.68
C THR A 118 -38.60 26.00 -21.81
N PRO A 119 -37.73 25.76 -20.84
CA PRO A 119 -36.31 26.12 -20.93
C PRO A 119 -35.67 25.54 -22.21
N GLY A 120 -34.87 26.36 -22.90
CA GLY A 120 -34.25 26.00 -24.19
C GLY A 120 -35.14 26.16 -25.42
N VAL A 121 -36.39 26.63 -25.26
CA VAL A 121 -37.33 26.80 -26.34
C VAL A 121 -37.84 28.27 -26.36
N GLY A 122 -38.10 28.81 -27.53
CA GLY A 122 -38.70 30.15 -27.68
C GLY A 122 -37.82 31.30 -27.19
N GLY A 123 -36.51 31.17 -27.21
CA GLY A 123 -35.58 32.20 -26.79
C GLY A 123 -35.20 32.15 -25.29
N PHE A 124 -35.76 31.25 -24.54
CA PHE A 124 -35.35 31.02 -23.14
C PHE A 124 -34.07 30.20 -23.07
N ALA A 125 -33.17 30.52 -22.12
CA ALA A 125 -31.95 29.78 -21.88
C ALA A 125 -32.27 28.32 -21.51
N PRO A 126 -31.51 27.34 -21.99
CA PRO A 126 -31.65 25.94 -21.55
C PRO A 126 -31.17 25.76 -20.10
N ILE A 127 -31.58 24.67 -19.48
CA ILE A 127 -30.91 24.21 -18.25
C ILE A 127 -29.52 23.75 -18.62
N THR A 128 -28.52 24.23 -17.90
CA THR A 128 -27.11 23.81 -18.08
C THR A 128 -26.61 23.02 -16.90
N VAL A 129 -25.51 22.30 -17.08
CA VAL A 129 -24.72 21.74 -15.99
C VAL A 129 -23.24 21.91 -16.31
N ALA A 130 -22.45 22.27 -15.32
CA ALA A 130 -21.01 22.42 -15.41
C ALA A 130 -20.35 21.79 -14.17
N SER A 131 -19.10 21.35 -14.31
CA SER A 131 -18.28 20.79 -13.24
C SER A 131 -17.12 21.73 -12.91
N SER A 132 -16.80 21.88 -11.64
CA SER A 132 -15.67 22.69 -11.17
C SER A 132 -14.31 22.07 -11.48
N LEU A 133 -14.26 20.72 -11.64
CA LEU A 133 -13.04 19.96 -11.87
C LEU A 133 -13.33 18.71 -12.71
N ASN A 134 -12.82 18.69 -13.96
CA ASN A 134 -13.00 17.55 -14.86
C ASN A 134 -11.79 17.41 -15.82
N PRO A 135 -10.97 16.35 -15.74
CA PRO A 135 -11.10 15.25 -14.80
C PRO A 135 -10.77 15.63 -13.36
N SER A 136 -11.38 14.93 -12.40
CA SER A 136 -11.01 14.96 -10.99
C SER A 136 -10.26 13.68 -10.61
N ILE A 137 -9.68 13.65 -9.40
CA ILE A 137 -9.13 12.42 -8.79
C ILE A 137 -10.09 11.99 -7.69
N TYR A 138 -10.21 10.69 -7.46
CA TYR A 138 -11.00 10.14 -6.36
C TYR A 138 -10.67 10.83 -5.02
N GLN A 139 -11.67 11.13 -4.21
CA GLN A 139 -11.66 11.94 -2.99
C GLN A 139 -11.59 13.47 -3.21
N ASN A 140 -11.39 13.96 -4.44
CA ASN A 140 -11.51 15.39 -4.68
C ASN A 140 -13.00 15.79 -4.71
N SER A 141 -13.35 16.85 -3.98
CA SER A 141 -14.69 17.42 -4.03
C SER A 141 -14.93 18.05 -5.39
N VAL A 142 -16.02 17.64 -6.05
CA VAL A 142 -16.47 18.20 -7.33
C VAL A 142 -17.76 18.98 -7.09
N THR A 143 -17.79 20.26 -7.48
CA THR A 143 -18.99 21.08 -7.43
C THR A 143 -19.64 21.12 -8.80
N PHE A 144 -20.87 20.63 -8.90
CA PHE A 144 -21.73 20.80 -10.07
C PHE A 144 -22.53 22.07 -9.93
N THR A 145 -22.55 22.89 -10.99
CA THR A 145 -23.34 24.14 -11.06
C THR A 145 -24.28 24.05 -12.24
N SER A 146 -25.53 24.43 -12.02
CA SER A 146 -26.58 24.49 -13.05
C SER A 146 -27.14 25.91 -13.13
N THR A 147 -27.44 26.34 -14.35
CA THR A 147 -28.17 27.60 -14.61
C THR A 147 -29.51 27.33 -15.25
N ALA A 148 -30.49 28.15 -14.93
CA ALA A 148 -31.84 28.13 -15.48
C ALA A 148 -32.21 29.51 -16.06
N PRO A 149 -33.32 29.65 -16.86
CA PRO A 149 -33.75 30.92 -17.39
C PRO A 149 -33.90 31.98 -16.30
N ALA A 150 -33.66 33.24 -16.65
CA ALA A 150 -33.82 34.37 -15.73
C ALA A 150 -35.25 34.42 -15.13
N GLY A 151 -35.34 34.62 -13.83
CA GLY A 151 -36.60 34.63 -13.09
C GLY A 151 -37.14 33.25 -12.71
N SER A 152 -36.46 32.16 -13.08
CA SER A 152 -36.84 30.82 -12.63
C SER A 152 -36.64 30.66 -11.12
N THR A 153 -37.55 29.94 -10.50
CA THR A 153 -37.52 29.50 -9.09
C THR A 153 -37.58 27.98 -9.03
N GLY A 154 -37.70 27.40 -7.84
CA GLY A 154 -37.76 25.94 -7.67
C GLY A 154 -36.39 25.31 -7.39
N THR A 155 -36.17 24.10 -7.85
CA THR A 155 -34.98 23.31 -7.49
C THR A 155 -34.32 22.64 -8.71
N ILE A 156 -33.03 22.36 -8.57
CA ILE A 156 -32.27 21.50 -9.49
C ILE A 156 -31.88 20.24 -8.74
N THR A 157 -32.20 19.07 -9.33
CA THR A 157 -31.68 17.77 -8.91
C THR A 157 -30.54 17.39 -9.83
N PHE A 158 -29.35 17.19 -9.28
CA PHE A 158 -28.20 16.66 -10.03
C PHE A 158 -28.26 15.15 -10.04
N MET A 159 -28.12 14.57 -11.22
CA MET A 159 -28.22 13.13 -11.46
C MET A 159 -26.90 12.60 -12.03
N ASP A 160 -26.49 11.42 -11.57
CA ASP A 160 -25.50 10.57 -12.22
C ASP A 160 -26.26 9.41 -12.87
N SER A 161 -26.40 9.46 -14.19
CA SER A 161 -27.31 8.57 -14.92
C SER A 161 -28.73 8.62 -14.31
N THR A 162 -29.15 7.54 -13.63
CA THR A 162 -30.45 7.41 -12.97
C THR A 162 -30.38 7.68 -11.46
N THR A 163 -29.19 7.86 -10.89
CA THR A 163 -28.98 8.04 -9.45
C THR A 163 -28.98 9.51 -9.10
N SER A 164 -29.79 9.92 -8.14
CA SER A 164 -29.77 11.30 -7.62
C SER A 164 -28.53 11.52 -6.75
N LEU A 165 -27.73 12.51 -7.11
CA LEU A 165 -26.61 12.99 -6.29
C LEU A 165 -27.07 13.95 -5.19
N GLY A 166 -28.20 14.66 -5.43
CA GLY A 166 -28.78 15.60 -4.50
C GLY A 166 -29.53 16.71 -5.20
N THR A 167 -30.26 17.50 -4.40
CA THR A 167 -31.12 18.62 -4.88
C THR A 167 -30.67 19.92 -4.22
N SER A 168 -30.59 20.97 -5.02
CA SER A 168 -30.25 22.32 -4.57
C SER A 168 -31.30 23.34 -5.04
N PRO A 169 -31.69 24.33 -4.23
CA PRO A 169 -32.60 25.40 -4.66
C PRO A 169 -31.94 26.33 -5.67
N LEU A 170 -32.72 26.85 -6.60
CA LEU A 170 -32.31 27.93 -7.49
C LEU A 170 -32.24 29.24 -6.72
N VAL A 171 -31.10 29.90 -6.71
CA VAL A 171 -30.89 31.23 -6.18
C VAL A 171 -30.36 32.12 -7.30
N ALA A 172 -31.11 33.16 -7.65
CA ALA A 172 -30.78 34.02 -8.79
C ALA A 172 -30.50 33.26 -10.09
N GLY A 173 -31.29 32.21 -10.37
CA GLY A 173 -31.15 31.38 -11.57
C GLY A 173 -30.00 30.39 -11.57
N THR A 174 -29.34 30.18 -10.44
CA THR A 174 -28.20 29.24 -10.29
C THR A 174 -28.43 28.30 -9.13
N ALA A 175 -28.03 27.03 -9.28
CA ALA A 175 -27.98 26.04 -8.22
C ALA A 175 -26.62 25.31 -8.23
N SER A 176 -26.07 24.99 -7.06
CA SER A 176 -24.79 24.30 -6.94
C SER A 176 -24.87 23.17 -5.91
N LEU A 177 -24.15 22.08 -6.18
CA LEU A 177 -24.05 20.92 -5.30
C LEU A 177 -22.60 20.41 -5.30
N SER A 178 -21.99 20.30 -4.12
CA SER A 178 -20.65 19.74 -3.96
C SER A 178 -20.72 18.27 -3.55
N ILE A 179 -20.02 17.40 -4.29
CA ILE A 179 -19.95 15.97 -4.06
C ILE A 179 -18.50 15.60 -3.71
N PRO A 180 -18.21 15.19 -2.48
CA PRO A 180 -16.84 14.88 -2.05
C PRO A 180 -16.37 13.48 -2.43
N THR A 181 -17.26 12.58 -2.85
CA THR A 181 -16.99 11.13 -2.92
C THR A 181 -17.53 10.44 -4.18
N LEU A 182 -17.37 11.05 -5.37
CA LEU A 182 -17.62 10.31 -6.60
C LEU A 182 -16.56 9.20 -6.74
N VAL A 183 -17.00 7.97 -7.03
CA VAL A 183 -16.09 6.83 -7.28
C VAL A 183 -15.26 7.06 -8.54
N ALA A 184 -14.14 6.36 -8.69
CA ALA A 184 -13.36 6.47 -9.92
C ALA A 184 -14.12 5.84 -11.10
N GLY A 185 -14.16 6.55 -12.22
CA GLY A 185 -14.93 6.15 -13.40
C GLY A 185 -15.43 7.35 -14.20
N THR A 186 -16.37 7.08 -15.08
CA THR A 186 -17.03 8.09 -15.91
C THR A 186 -18.49 8.20 -15.51
N HIS A 187 -18.91 9.41 -15.15
CA HIS A 187 -20.23 9.73 -14.61
C HIS A 187 -20.97 10.65 -15.59
N PRO A 188 -22.04 10.21 -16.24
CA PRO A 188 -22.88 11.07 -17.07
C PRO A 188 -23.79 11.91 -16.18
N ILE A 189 -23.39 13.16 -15.94
CA ILE A 189 -24.08 14.08 -15.04
C ILE A 189 -25.08 14.91 -15.81
N THR A 190 -26.32 15.00 -15.31
CA THR A 190 -27.38 15.88 -15.79
C THR A 190 -27.96 16.69 -14.64
N ALA A 191 -28.55 17.83 -14.98
CA ALA A 191 -29.31 18.68 -14.07
C ALA A 191 -30.78 18.66 -14.46
N VAL A 192 -31.65 18.28 -13.53
CA VAL A 192 -33.10 18.20 -13.72
C VAL A 192 -33.75 19.34 -12.95
N TYR A 193 -34.35 20.26 -13.69
CA TYR A 193 -35.10 21.36 -13.14
C TYR A 193 -36.53 20.93 -12.81
N SER A 194 -37.01 21.26 -11.62
CA SER A 194 -38.35 20.91 -11.15
C SER A 194 -39.49 21.62 -11.91
N GLY A 195 -39.16 22.71 -12.60
CA GLY A 195 -40.16 23.71 -13.03
C GLY A 195 -40.63 24.58 -11.86
N ASP A 196 -41.40 25.60 -12.21
CA ASP A 196 -42.10 26.51 -11.28
C ASP A 196 -43.48 26.93 -11.79
N SER A 197 -44.03 28.06 -11.33
CA SER A 197 -45.31 28.57 -11.81
C SER A 197 -45.29 28.95 -13.29
N ASN A 198 -44.16 29.44 -13.83
CA ASN A 198 -44.03 30.00 -15.18
C ASN A 198 -43.26 29.10 -16.16
N PHE A 199 -42.45 28.18 -15.66
CA PHE A 199 -41.62 27.32 -16.46
C PHE A 199 -41.93 25.83 -16.25
N ASN A 200 -41.90 25.08 -17.32
CA ASN A 200 -41.93 23.62 -17.27
C ASN A 200 -40.63 23.07 -16.70
N GLY A 201 -40.69 21.89 -16.07
CA GLY A 201 -39.50 21.09 -15.76
C GLY A 201 -38.74 20.75 -17.04
N ALA A 202 -37.41 20.69 -16.95
CA ALA A 202 -36.51 20.37 -18.06
C ALA A 202 -35.22 19.76 -17.55
N THR A 203 -34.56 19.01 -18.42
CA THR A 203 -33.27 18.40 -18.14
C THR A 203 -32.18 18.99 -19.01
N SER A 204 -31.02 19.24 -18.45
CA SER A 204 -29.86 19.72 -19.21
C SER A 204 -29.34 18.68 -20.19
N THR A 205 -28.54 19.09 -21.17
CA THR A 205 -27.59 18.19 -21.82
C THR A 205 -26.61 17.68 -20.74
N GLY A 206 -26.30 16.39 -20.83
CA GLY A 206 -25.36 15.76 -19.89
C GLY A 206 -23.92 16.20 -20.15
N ILE A 207 -23.12 16.21 -19.11
CA ILE A 207 -21.66 16.26 -19.18
C ILE A 207 -21.09 14.92 -18.75
N SER A 208 -19.91 14.57 -19.28
CA SER A 208 -19.16 13.39 -18.85
C SER A 208 -18.13 13.83 -17.81
N GLN A 209 -18.40 13.59 -16.53
CA GLN A 209 -17.44 13.79 -15.45
C GLN A 209 -16.53 12.58 -15.35
N VAL A 210 -15.24 12.77 -15.53
CA VAL A 210 -14.22 11.74 -15.34
C VAL A 210 -13.63 11.88 -13.94
N VAL A 211 -13.57 10.76 -13.21
CA VAL A 211 -12.89 10.67 -11.91
C VAL A 211 -11.77 9.64 -12.06
N ASN A 212 -10.53 10.07 -11.99
CA ASN A 212 -9.36 9.22 -12.04
C ASN A 212 -9.16 8.52 -10.69
N LYS A 213 -8.53 7.33 -10.71
CA LYS A 213 -8.11 6.66 -9.47
C LYS A 213 -7.11 7.51 -8.71
N ALA A 214 -7.18 7.49 -7.37
CA ALA A 214 -6.21 8.14 -6.51
C ALA A 214 -4.93 7.30 -6.38
N PRO A 215 -3.76 7.93 -6.25
CA PRO A 215 -2.51 7.23 -5.95
C PRO A 215 -2.53 6.67 -4.51
N THR A 216 -1.67 5.69 -4.26
CA THR A 216 -1.42 5.11 -2.94
C THR A 216 0.06 5.21 -2.59
N VAL A 217 0.37 5.11 -1.30
CA VAL A 217 1.75 5.06 -0.80
C VAL A 217 1.89 3.81 0.06
N GLU A 218 2.81 2.92 -0.32
CA GLU A 218 3.07 1.67 0.38
C GLU A 218 4.35 1.77 1.22
N ALA A 219 4.31 1.10 2.38
CA ALA A 219 5.48 0.87 3.21
C ALA A 219 5.52 -0.62 3.58
N VAL A 220 6.70 -1.24 3.45
CA VAL A 220 6.91 -2.67 3.73
C VAL A 220 7.81 -2.83 4.93
N PHE A 221 7.45 -3.73 5.83
CA PHE A 221 8.19 -4.06 7.04
C PHE A 221 8.35 -5.57 7.18
N ALA A 222 9.44 -5.99 7.82
CA ALA A 222 9.67 -7.38 8.22
C ALA A 222 9.63 -7.49 9.75
N THR A 223 9.02 -8.53 10.29
CA THR A 223 8.99 -8.82 11.72
C THR A 223 9.41 -10.28 11.94
N PRO A 224 10.53 -10.56 12.62
CA PRO A 224 11.50 -9.60 13.13
C PRO A 224 12.29 -8.90 12.00
N PRO A 225 12.79 -7.66 12.20
CA PRO A 225 13.53 -6.92 11.18
C PRO A 225 14.99 -7.36 11.04
N THR A 226 15.54 -8.03 12.06
CA THR A 226 16.92 -8.51 12.14
C THR A 226 17.01 -9.83 12.92
N GLY A 227 18.17 -10.47 12.92
CA GLY A 227 18.41 -11.72 13.69
C GLY A 227 17.68 -12.93 13.10
N VAL A 228 17.26 -12.86 11.85
CA VAL A 228 16.59 -13.97 11.13
C VAL A 228 17.64 -14.96 10.65
N THR A 229 17.37 -16.25 10.80
CA THR A 229 18.21 -17.34 10.28
C THR A 229 17.35 -18.28 9.44
N VAL A 230 17.98 -19.09 8.60
CA VAL A 230 17.26 -20.09 7.79
C VAL A 230 16.38 -20.97 8.69
N GLY A 231 15.10 -21.09 8.32
CA GLY A 231 14.07 -21.78 9.09
C GLY A 231 13.31 -20.91 10.09
N SER A 232 13.72 -19.66 10.31
CA SER A 232 12.97 -18.71 11.15
C SER A 232 11.73 -18.20 10.42
N SER A 233 10.64 -18.03 11.17
CA SER A 233 9.42 -17.40 10.66
C SER A 233 9.59 -15.89 10.58
N VAL A 234 9.24 -15.29 9.43
CA VAL A 234 9.21 -13.84 9.19
C VAL A 234 7.84 -13.46 8.67
N THR A 235 7.26 -12.40 9.22
CA THR A 235 6.05 -11.77 8.71
C THR A 235 6.40 -10.48 7.99
N PHE A 236 6.06 -10.40 6.71
CA PHE A 236 6.09 -9.16 5.95
C PHE A 236 4.74 -8.47 6.08
N THR A 237 4.77 -7.17 6.31
CA THR A 237 3.61 -6.31 6.44
C THR A 237 3.73 -5.18 5.45
N THR A 238 2.72 -4.98 4.61
CA THR A 238 2.58 -3.79 3.76
C THR A 238 1.45 -2.92 4.28
N LEU A 239 1.75 -1.66 4.53
CA LEU A 239 0.75 -0.62 4.78
C LEU A 239 0.40 0.05 3.46
N VAL A 240 -0.89 0.13 3.13
CA VAL A 240 -1.43 0.81 1.94
C VAL A 240 -2.11 2.09 2.41
N ASN A 241 -1.43 3.22 2.20
CA ASN A 241 -1.89 4.52 2.67
C ASN A 241 -2.67 5.23 1.55
N THR A 242 -3.88 5.68 1.86
CA THR A 242 -4.85 6.26 0.91
C THR A 242 -5.40 7.62 1.34
N GLY A 243 -4.98 8.13 2.49
CA GLY A 243 -5.40 9.41 3.05
C GLY A 243 -6.72 9.37 3.83
N ALA A 244 -7.81 8.79 3.34
CA ALA A 244 -9.11 8.90 4.02
C ALA A 244 -10.02 7.67 3.96
N LEU A 245 -10.09 6.95 2.84
CA LEU A 245 -11.01 5.82 2.67
C LEU A 245 -10.25 4.52 2.49
N LEU A 246 -10.84 3.42 3.00
CA LEU A 246 -10.21 2.11 3.02
C LEU A 246 -9.97 1.56 1.61
N PRO A 247 -8.73 1.17 1.27
CA PRO A 247 -8.45 0.41 0.07
C PRO A 247 -8.89 -1.04 0.24
N THR A 248 -9.15 -1.69 -0.89
CA THR A 248 -9.46 -3.12 -0.99
C THR A 248 -8.43 -3.81 -1.90
N GLY A 249 -8.59 -5.11 -2.16
CA GLY A 249 -7.69 -5.85 -3.05
C GLY A 249 -6.61 -6.65 -2.33
N THR A 250 -5.47 -6.85 -2.96
CA THR A 250 -4.39 -7.71 -2.47
C THR A 250 -3.02 -7.07 -2.60
N VAL A 251 -2.08 -7.51 -1.77
CA VAL A 251 -0.66 -7.23 -1.90
C VAL A 251 0.07 -8.52 -2.22
N THR A 252 0.84 -8.52 -3.31
CA THR A 252 1.76 -9.61 -3.64
C THR A 252 3.14 -9.28 -3.07
N PHE A 253 3.67 -10.15 -2.22
CA PHE A 253 5.02 -10.04 -1.67
C PHE A 253 6.01 -10.73 -2.59
N MET A 254 7.05 -10.01 -2.98
CA MET A 254 8.09 -10.45 -3.91
C MET A 254 9.46 -10.37 -3.25
N ASP A 255 10.32 -11.36 -3.50
CA ASP A 255 11.75 -11.33 -3.20
C ASP A 255 12.50 -11.22 -4.53
N GLY A 256 12.94 -10.02 -4.86
CA GLY A 256 13.39 -9.71 -6.22
C GLY A 256 12.30 -10.03 -7.25
N ALA A 257 12.55 -10.97 -8.16
CA ALA A 257 11.59 -11.43 -9.17
C ALA A 257 10.72 -12.61 -8.71
N THR A 258 10.98 -13.18 -7.52
CA THR A 258 10.27 -14.37 -7.03
C THR A 258 9.08 -14.00 -6.18
N THR A 259 7.90 -14.52 -6.50
CA THR A 259 6.70 -14.36 -5.67
C THR A 259 6.84 -15.20 -4.41
N LEU A 260 6.77 -14.56 -3.23
CA LEU A 260 6.70 -15.23 -1.94
C LEU A 260 5.26 -15.68 -1.62
N GLY A 261 4.30 -14.78 -1.83
CA GLY A 261 2.89 -15.03 -1.59
C GLY A 261 2.05 -13.76 -1.63
N THR A 262 0.78 -13.86 -1.24
CA THR A 262 -0.17 -12.75 -1.26
C THR A 262 -0.85 -12.57 0.08
N GLY A 263 -1.15 -11.31 0.44
CA GLY A 263 -2.00 -10.94 1.57
C GLY A 263 -3.20 -10.12 1.09
N THR A 264 -4.38 -10.36 1.66
CA THR A 264 -5.55 -9.53 1.40
C THR A 264 -5.46 -8.24 2.21
N VAL A 265 -5.80 -7.12 1.57
CA VAL A 265 -5.85 -5.83 2.26
C VAL A 265 -7.05 -5.81 3.21
N SER A 266 -6.77 -5.56 4.47
CA SER A 266 -7.76 -5.37 5.54
C SER A 266 -7.63 -3.98 6.16
N SER A 267 -8.63 -3.54 6.93
CA SER A 267 -8.59 -2.25 7.59
C SER A 267 -7.54 -2.21 8.70
N ALA A 268 -6.79 -1.13 8.76
CA ALA A 268 -5.93 -0.78 9.88
C ALA A 268 -6.25 0.64 10.35
N THR A 269 -6.20 0.87 11.66
CA THR A 269 -6.38 2.18 12.26
C THR A 269 -5.09 2.63 12.93
N ALA A 270 -4.84 3.93 12.90
CA ALA A 270 -3.71 4.54 13.60
C ALA A 270 -4.13 5.88 14.18
N THR A 271 -3.40 6.37 15.17
CA THR A 271 -3.58 7.72 15.71
C THR A 271 -2.27 8.46 15.62
N ASN A 272 -2.23 9.50 14.81
CA ASN A 272 -1.08 10.39 14.76
C ASN A 272 -1.19 11.45 15.86
N LEU A 273 -0.23 11.43 16.77
CA LEU A 273 -0.19 12.33 17.92
C LEU A 273 0.46 13.69 17.59
N LEU A 274 1.19 13.82 16.48
CA LEU A 274 1.75 15.09 16.03
C LEU A 274 0.65 16.00 15.48
N PRO A 275 0.60 17.29 15.84
CA PRO A 275 -0.43 18.19 15.37
C PRO A 275 -0.28 18.58 13.88
N TYR A 276 0.94 18.59 13.34
CA TYR A 276 1.24 18.94 11.95
C TYR A 276 2.15 17.89 11.33
N SER A 277 1.57 16.94 10.61
CA SER A 277 2.29 15.78 10.09
C SER A 277 2.95 15.97 8.72
N SER A 278 2.44 16.88 7.91
CA SER A 278 2.93 17.17 6.55
C SER A 278 3.36 18.63 6.35
N ASP A 279 3.01 19.53 7.26
CA ASP A 279 3.40 20.95 7.19
C ASP A 279 4.60 21.23 8.11
N PHE A 280 5.78 20.98 7.59
CA PHE A 280 7.03 21.22 8.33
C PHE A 280 7.37 22.71 8.52
N THR A 281 6.61 23.63 7.92
CA THR A 281 6.73 25.08 8.22
C THR A 281 6.21 25.44 9.61
N GLN A 282 5.39 24.57 10.21
CA GLN A 282 4.87 24.70 11.59
C GLN A 282 5.82 24.10 12.64
N TRP A 283 6.88 23.42 12.18
CA TRP A 283 7.90 22.87 13.08
C TRP A 283 8.89 23.98 13.48
N THR A 284 9.37 23.90 14.70
CA THR A 284 10.34 24.87 15.22
C THR A 284 11.76 24.39 15.01
N SER A 285 12.72 25.32 14.95
CA SER A 285 14.14 24.97 14.83
C SER A 285 14.63 24.12 16.01
N ASP A 286 15.42 23.11 15.69
CA ASP A 286 16.19 22.29 16.62
C ASP A 286 17.62 22.20 16.12
N SER A 287 18.39 23.28 16.33
CA SER A 287 19.74 23.43 15.79
C SER A 287 20.69 23.98 16.83
N ALA A 288 21.92 23.46 16.86
CA ALA A 288 22.98 23.97 17.74
C ALA A 288 24.32 24.05 16.99
N GLY A 289 25.04 25.14 17.19
CA GLY A 289 26.33 25.40 16.55
C GLY A 289 26.27 25.87 15.12
N VAL A 290 25.13 25.70 14.44
CA VAL A 290 24.89 26.09 13.05
C VAL A 290 23.47 26.62 12.85
N ALA A 291 23.18 27.18 11.67
CA ALA A 291 21.85 27.67 11.33
C ALA A 291 20.79 26.55 11.23
N ALA A 292 19.52 26.91 11.42
CA ALA A 292 18.41 26.03 11.13
C ALA A 292 18.36 25.64 9.63
N PRO A 293 17.77 24.47 9.27
CA PRO A 293 17.63 24.13 7.87
C PRO A 293 16.68 25.10 7.15
N THR A 294 16.95 25.35 5.89
CA THR A 294 16.00 26.05 5.05
C THR A 294 14.87 25.12 4.65
N VAL A 295 13.62 25.57 4.84
CA VAL A 295 12.41 24.79 4.57
C VAL A 295 11.81 25.21 3.24
N THR A 296 11.72 24.28 2.27
CA THR A 296 11.05 24.48 0.98
C THR A 296 9.85 23.55 0.90
N ALA A 297 8.66 24.10 1.06
CA ALA A 297 7.41 23.34 1.00
C ALA A 297 6.95 23.09 -0.45
N ALA A 298 5.94 22.24 -0.62
CA ALA A 298 5.26 21.93 -1.87
C ALA A 298 6.18 21.29 -2.93
N VAL A 299 7.05 20.36 -2.53
CA VAL A 299 7.78 19.47 -3.43
C VAL A 299 7.02 18.16 -3.66
N LEU A 300 7.35 17.46 -4.75
CA LEU A 300 6.70 16.20 -5.11
C LEU A 300 6.91 15.15 -4.00
N GLY A 301 5.82 14.70 -3.40
CA GLY A 301 5.80 13.69 -2.35
C GLY A 301 5.65 12.26 -2.87
N PRO A 302 5.70 11.26 -1.99
CA PRO A 302 5.50 9.86 -2.34
C PRO A 302 4.07 9.56 -2.80
N ASP A 303 3.11 10.43 -2.48
CA ASP A 303 1.71 10.39 -2.91
C ASP A 303 1.48 10.95 -4.33
N GLY A 304 2.54 11.38 -5.02
CA GLY A 304 2.48 11.99 -6.35
C GLY A 304 1.93 13.42 -6.37
N ALA A 305 1.70 14.03 -5.22
CA ALA A 305 1.28 15.42 -5.07
C ALA A 305 2.45 16.30 -4.57
N ASN A 306 2.31 17.63 -4.63
CA ASN A 306 3.26 18.57 -4.05
C ASN A 306 3.01 18.70 -2.53
N SER A 307 3.15 17.60 -1.81
CA SER A 307 2.78 17.43 -0.40
C SER A 307 3.99 17.27 0.53
N ALA A 308 5.19 17.12 -0.02
CA ALA A 308 6.42 16.97 0.74
C ALA A 308 7.14 18.30 0.93
N THR A 309 8.10 18.30 1.84
CA THR A 309 8.94 19.45 2.19
C THR A 309 10.42 19.08 2.07
N THR A 310 11.21 19.88 1.38
CA THR A 310 12.67 19.72 1.34
C THR A 310 13.31 20.58 2.43
N LEU A 311 14.15 19.96 3.24
CA LEU A 311 15.02 20.59 4.22
C LEU A 311 16.43 20.67 3.64
N THR A 312 16.99 21.89 3.56
CA THR A 312 18.38 22.11 3.17
C THR A 312 19.18 22.38 4.42
N TYR A 313 20.07 21.47 4.77
CA TYR A 313 20.91 21.52 5.97
C TYR A 313 22.24 22.20 5.65
N PRO A 314 22.76 23.07 6.55
CA PRO A 314 24.14 23.53 6.50
C PRO A 314 25.11 22.39 6.84
N ASP A 315 26.41 22.63 6.67
CA ASP A 315 27.46 21.74 7.19
C ASP A 315 27.37 21.69 8.72
N THR A 316 27.15 20.49 9.27
CA THR A 316 27.02 20.23 10.71
C THR A 316 28.25 19.53 11.30
N ALA A 317 29.39 19.52 10.60
CA ALA A 317 30.63 18.93 11.09
C ALA A 317 31.04 19.46 12.47
N GLY A 318 31.80 18.67 13.22
CA GLY A 318 32.28 19.04 14.54
C GLY A 318 31.29 18.86 15.71
N GLY A 319 30.30 18.00 15.52
CA GLY A 319 29.30 17.67 16.54
C GLY A 319 28.10 18.65 16.60
N ASN A 320 27.99 19.51 15.59
CA ASN A 320 26.84 20.40 15.45
C ASN A 320 25.63 19.64 14.89
N HIS A 321 24.44 20.20 15.04
CA HIS A 321 23.23 19.68 14.40
C HIS A 321 22.32 20.79 13.88
N SER A 322 21.58 20.47 12.84
CA SER A 322 20.57 21.34 12.22
C SER A 322 19.32 20.52 11.95
N GLY A 323 18.18 20.95 12.47
CA GLY A 323 16.94 20.20 12.36
C GLY A 323 15.70 20.98 12.73
N LEU A 324 14.59 20.27 12.69
CA LEU A 324 13.26 20.74 13.10
C LEU A 324 12.67 19.83 14.16
N LYS A 325 11.86 20.40 15.06
CA LYS A 325 11.12 19.66 16.08
C LYS A 325 9.68 20.09 16.22
N LEU A 326 8.85 19.15 16.68
CA LEU A 326 7.45 19.36 16.96
C LEU A 326 7.06 18.64 18.26
N THR A 327 6.20 19.28 19.05
CA THR A 327 5.71 18.74 20.31
C THR A 327 4.33 18.10 20.14
N ALA A 328 4.21 16.86 20.60
CA ALA A 328 2.94 16.17 20.81
C ALA A 328 2.54 16.31 22.29
N THR A 329 1.30 16.71 22.53
CA THR A 329 0.73 16.82 23.88
C THR A 329 0.11 15.51 24.33
N GLY A 330 0.45 15.03 25.52
CA GLY A 330 -0.10 13.79 26.09
C GLY A 330 0.68 13.30 27.30
N THR A 331 0.31 12.13 27.81
CA THR A 331 1.03 11.46 28.91
C THR A 331 1.66 10.18 28.36
N PHE A 332 2.97 10.16 28.25
CA PHE A 332 3.70 9.11 27.54
C PHE A 332 4.67 8.31 28.42
N ALA A 333 4.69 8.54 29.73
CA ALA A 333 5.59 7.84 30.65
C ALA A 333 5.47 6.31 30.53
N SER A 334 6.61 5.63 30.39
CA SER A 334 6.71 4.17 30.20
C SER A 334 5.98 3.62 28.96
N GLN A 335 5.60 4.47 28.01
CA GLN A 335 4.90 4.02 26.80
C GLN A 335 5.89 3.62 25.70
N GLN A 336 5.49 2.60 24.94
CA GLN A 336 6.14 2.27 23.67
C GLN A 336 5.63 3.25 22.62
N MET A 337 6.55 3.91 21.93
CA MET A 337 6.24 4.92 20.91
C MET A 337 6.91 4.54 19.59
N ALA A 338 6.31 4.94 18.49
CA ALA A 338 6.92 4.85 17.17
C ALA A 338 6.87 6.22 16.48
N VAL A 339 8.02 6.71 16.06
CA VAL A 339 8.13 7.85 15.13
C VAL A 339 8.27 7.29 13.72
N SER A 340 7.48 7.77 12.78
CA SER A 340 7.65 7.40 11.38
C SER A 340 7.50 8.60 10.46
N PHE A 341 8.19 8.56 9.32
CA PHE A 341 8.14 9.57 8.28
C PHE A 341 8.70 8.99 6.97
N TRP A 342 8.33 9.57 5.84
CA TRP A 342 9.00 9.28 4.58
C TRP A 342 10.13 10.28 4.36
N ALA A 343 11.26 9.78 3.85
CA ALA A 343 12.35 10.65 3.43
C ALA A 343 13.00 10.16 2.13
N LEU A 344 13.58 11.12 1.41
CA LEU A 344 14.34 10.94 0.18
C LEU A 344 15.49 11.96 0.16
N SER A 345 16.69 11.52 -0.23
CA SER A 345 17.82 12.42 -0.49
C SER A 345 18.68 11.87 -1.62
N SER A 346 19.03 12.72 -2.58
CA SER A 346 19.96 12.37 -3.66
C SER A 346 21.41 12.26 -3.20
N SER A 347 21.74 12.79 -2.03
CA SER A 347 23.09 12.83 -1.45
C SER A 347 23.32 11.84 -0.32
N SER A 348 22.40 10.91 -0.08
CA SER A 348 22.47 9.91 1.01
C SER A 348 22.70 10.55 2.39
N THR A 349 21.96 11.62 2.70
CA THR A 349 22.03 12.30 3.98
C THR A 349 21.59 11.37 5.12
N VAL A 350 22.35 11.30 6.21
CA VAL A 350 21.95 10.60 7.42
C VAL A 350 21.07 11.51 8.25
N LEU A 351 19.85 11.08 8.52
CA LEU A 351 18.92 11.78 9.42
C LEU A 351 18.97 11.18 10.81
N THR A 352 19.09 12.03 11.81
CA THR A 352 18.99 11.68 13.22
C THR A 352 17.58 12.00 13.69
N VAL A 353 16.90 11.01 14.25
CA VAL A 353 15.56 11.15 14.82
C VAL A 353 15.68 11.06 16.34
N ASN A 354 15.19 12.08 17.03
CA ASN A 354 15.14 12.08 18.48
C ASN A 354 13.68 12.06 18.96
N LEU A 355 13.46 11.36 20.06
CA LEU A 355 12.25 11.48 20.86
C LEU A 355 12.65 11.85 22.29
N GLU A 356 12.17 12.99 22.74
CA GLU A 356 12.45 13.54 24.06
C GLU A 356 11.16 13.69 24.86
N ASP A 357 11.26 13.74 26.18
CA ASP A 357 10.14 14.20 27.01
C ASP A 357 9.99 15.73 26.93
N GLY A 358 8.85 16.25 27.39
CA GLY A 358 8.54 17.67 27.30
C GLY A 358 9.48 18.60 28.08
N ALA A 359 10.37 18.05 28.90
CA ALA A 359 11.41 18.77 29.64
C ALA A 359 12.77 18.73 28.90
N GLY A 360 12.87 18.04 27.76
CA GLY A 360 14.12 17.82 27.03
C GLY A 360 15.07 16.85 27.74
N ALA A 361 14.56 16.10 28.71
CA ALA A 361 15.27 15.03 29.39
C ALA A 361 14.89 13.67 28.78
N ASN A 362 15.68 12.64 29.07
CA ASN A 362 15.42 11.27 28.56
C ASN A 362 15.35 11.14 27.02
N ALA A 363 16.14 11.93 26.31
CA ALA A 363 16.24 11.85 24.86
C ALA A 363 16.73 10.47 24.41
N GLN A 364 16.04 9.89 23.45
CA GLN A 364 16.45 8.70 22.71
C GLN A 364 16.70 9.09 21.27
N THR A 365 17.74 8.52 20.66
CA THR A 365 18.24 8.91 19.35
C THR A 365 18.37 7.67 18.46
N ALA A 366 17.96 7.79 17.21
CA ALA A 366 18.22 6.82 16.16
C ALA A 366 18.69 7.53 14.89
N THR A 367 19.42 6.83 14.02
CA THR A 367 19.93 7.36 12.76
C THR A 367 19.38 6.56 11.60
N GLU A 368 18.94 7.27 10.55
CA GLU A 368 18.33 6.69 9.35
C GLU A 368 19.08 7.17 8.10
N ASN A 369 19.50 6.22 7.27
CA ASN A 369 20.18 6.51 6.01
C ASN A 369 19.17 6.73 4.90
N THR A 370 19.06 7.93 4.37
CA THR A 370 18.19 8.24 3.24
C THR A 370 18.76 7.72 1.92
N SER A 371 17.89 7.54 0.93
CA SER A 371 18.24 7.10 -0.43
C SER A 371 17.60 8.01 -1.48
N ALA A 372 17.93 7.81 -2.75
CA ALA A 372 17.37 8.56 -3.88
C ALA A 372 15.91 8.20 -4.19
N THR A 373 15.30 7.31 -3.44
CA THR A 373 13.89 6.93 -3.55
C THR A 373 13.16 7.18 -2.24
N TRP A 374 11.86 7.47 -2.29
CA TRP A 374 11.05 7.62 -1.10
C TRP A 374 10.99 6.32 -0.29
N GLN A 375 11.36 6.40 0.99
CA GLN A 375 11.31 5.30 1.95
C GLN A 375 10.60 5.77 3.21
N ARG A 376 9.79 4.90 3.83
CA ARG A 376 9.20 5.17 5.16
C ARG A 376 10.11 4.60 6.22
N PHE A 377 10.64 5.47 7.06
CA PHE A 377 11.39 5.11 8.25
C PHE A 377 10.45 4.93 9.43
N VAL A 378 10.73 3.96 10.29
CA VAL A 378 9.98 3.68 11.51
C VAL A 378 10.96 3.46 12.64
N VAL A 379 10.95 4.36 13.59
CA VAL A 379 11.88 4.37 14.73
C VAL A 379 11.10 4.09 16.01
N PRO A 380 11.28 2.90 16.63
CA PRO A 380 10.66 2.59 17.90
C PRO A 380 11.43 3.24 19.05
N PHE A 381 10.70 3.75 20.03
CA PHE A 381 11.22 4.35 21.24
C PHE A 381 10.47 3.82 22.48
N THR A 382 11.11 3.87 23.63
CA THR A 382 10.45 3.60 24.91
C THR A 382 10.61 4.79 25.83
N MET A 383 9.53 5.50 26.13
CA MET A 383 9.56 6.65 27.02
C MET A 383 9.92 6.23 28.45
N ALA A 384 10.78 6.98 29.12
CA ALA A 384 11.18 6.72 30.50
C ALA A 384 10.00 6.80 31.48
N ALA A 385 10.08 6.11 32.61
CA ALA A 385 9.02 6.10 33.64
C ALA A 385 8.75 7.50 34.26
N GLY A 386 9.73 8.40 34.21
CA GLY A 386 9.62 9.78 34.69
C GLY A 386 9.33 10.80 33.58
N ALA A 387 8.99 10.35 32.35
CA ALA A 387 8.72 11.26 31.25
C ALA A 387 7.56 12.22 31.57
N GLY A 388 7.73 13.47 31.17
CA GLY A 388 6.71 14.51 31.33
C GLY A 388 5.45 14.29 30.48
N SER A 389 4.57 15.28 30.50
CA SER A 389 3.27 15.22 29.85
C SER A 389 3.29 15.43 28.32
N ASN A 390 4.46 15.63 27.71
CA ASN A 390 4.60 15.87 26.27
C ASN A 390 5.74 15.02 25.70
N ALA A 391 5.69 14.79 24.39
CA ALA A 391 6.77 14.19 23.62
C ALA A 391 7.24 15.15 22.54
N ILE A 392 8.55 15.33 22.41
CA ILE A 392 9.16 16.17 21.38
C ILE A 392 9.82 15.25 20.36
N VAL A 393 9.35 15.30 19.12
CA VAL A 393 9.98 14.62 17.98
C VAL A 393 10.85 15.62 17.27
N SER A 394 12.13 15.28 17.03
CA SER A 394 12.99 16.07 16.15
C SER A 394 13.61 15.23 15.04
N ILE A 395 13.81 15.85 13.88
CA ILE A 395 14.46 15.27 12.71
C ILE A 395 15.61 16.22 12.34
N GLN A 396 16.84 15.71 12.37
CA GLN A 396 18.07 16.50 12.30
C GLN A 396 19.09 15.88 11.35
N ALA A 397 19.96 16.70 10.77
CA ALA A 397 21.27 16.30 10.28
C ALA A 397 22.30 16.58 11.41
N VAL A 398 23.09 15.58 11.79
CA VAL A 398 24.08 15.67 12.88
C VAL A 398 25.43 15.22 12.38
N ASN A 399 26.44 16.08 12.48
CA ASN A 399 27.81 15.80 12.02
C ASN A 399 27.90 15.39 10.53
N GLU A 400 27.02 15.97 9.70
CA GLU A 400 26.90 15.71 8.26
C GLU A 400 27.45 16.92 7.46
N ALA A 401 27.91 16.66 6.24
CA ALA A 401 28.18 17.71 5.25
C ALA A 401 26.87 18.41 4.85
N ALA A 402 26.97 19.64 4.33
CA ALA A 402 25.79 20.34 3.81
C ALA A 402 25.03 19.49 2.78
N GLY A 403 23.73 19.38 2.94
CA GLY A 403 22.90 18.48 2.15
C GLY A 403 21.42 18.82 2.15
N THR A 404 20.66 18.00 1.45
CA THR A 404 19.20 18.15 1.38
C THR A 404 18.51 16.82 1.65
N ALA A 405 17.37 16.86 2.35
CA ALA A 405 16.46 15.75 2.46
C ALA A 405 15.03 16.24 2.27
N SER A 406 14.27 15.56 1.43
CA SER A 406 12.83 15.77 1.31
C SER A 406 12.12 14.85 2.30
N ILE A 407 11.18 15.40 3.06
CA ILE A 407 10.46 14.71 4.14
C ILE A 407 8.95 14.84 3.89
N TYR A 408 8.22 13.78 4.21
CA TYR A 408 6.76 13.73 4.10
C TYR A 408 6.18 12.90 5.25
N GLY A 409 5.03 13.31 5.76
CA GLY A 409 4.16 12.46 6.57
C GLY A 409 4.75 12.00 7.89
N ALA A 410 5.27 12.91 8.71
CA ALA A 410 5.74 12.58 10.05
C ALA A 410 4.57 12.13 10.96
N GLN A 411 4.77 11.06 11.72
CA GLN A 411 3.77 10.47 12.59
C GLN A 411 4.41 10.00 13.89
N LEU A 412 3.76 10.29 15.00
CA LEU A 412 4.07 9.74 16.33
C LEU A 412 2.87 8.92 16.79
N GLU A 413 3.11 7.68 17.15
CA GLU A 413 2.09 6.74 17.62
C GLU A 413 2.48 6.13 18.97
N GLN A 414 1.49 5.81 19.77
CA GLN A 414 1.66 5.03 20.99
C GLN A 414 1.59 3.53 20.62
N ALA A 415 2.69 3.04 20.01
CA ALA A 415 2.79 1.69 19.46
C ALA A 415 4.27 1.26 19.36
N VAL A 416 4.53 -0.03 19.18
CA VAL A 416 5.88 -0.59 18.95
C VAL A 416 6.34 -0.47 17.51
N THR A 417 5.42 -0.20 16.58
CA THR A 417 5.68 0.00 15.15
C THR A 417 4.66 0.98 14.58
N ALA A 418 4.97 1.59 13.45
CA ALA A 418 4.03 2.52 12.82
C ALA A 418 2.87 1.79 12.13
N GLY A 419 1.68 2.33 12.31
CA GLY A 419 0.48 1.99 11.56
C GLY A 419 0.38 2.72 10.22
N VAL A 420 -0.83 2.78 9.66
CA VAL A 420 -1.14 3.58 8.47
C VAL A 420 -0.91 5.06 8.75
N TYR A 421 -0.47 5.78 7.73
CA TYR A 421 -0.23 7.21 7.89
C TYR A 421 -1.54 7.98 8.05
N VAL A 422 -1.60 8.85 9.04
CA VAL A 422 -2.72 9.75 9.32
C VAL A 422 -2.24 11.19 9.24
N MET A 423 -2.76 11.93 8.25
CA MET A 423 -2.46 13.35 8.10
C MET A 423 -3.11 14.16 9.22
N THR A 424 -2.37 15.14 9.74
CA THR A 424 -2.83 16.08 10.78
C THR A 424 -2.55 17.51 10.35
N THR A 425 -3.47 18.43 10.70
CA THR A 425 -3.43 19.85 10.28
C THR A 425 -3.73 20.82 11.44
N GLY A 426 -3.22 20.54 12.62
CA GLY A 426 -3.37 21.40 13.81
C GLY A 426 -3.66 20.67 15.11
N ALA A 427 -4.09 19.40 15.05
CA ALA A 427 -4.32 18.56 16.21
C ALA A 427 -4.02 17.10 15.89
N SER A 428 -3.84 16.24 16.90
CA SER A 428 -3.77 14.79 16.73
C SER A 428 -5.05 14.27 16.08
N ALA A 429 -4.92 13.26 15.22
CA ALA A 429 -6.05 12.64 14.54
C ALA A 429 -5.92 11.12 14.49
N ALA A 430 -7.06 10.44 14.51
CA ALA A 430 -7.17 9.02 14.17
C ALA A 430 -7.58 8.87 12.71
N GLY A 431 -7.05 7.86 12.04
CA GLY A 431 -7.36 7.57 10.64
C GLY A 431 -7.35 6.08 10.36
N GLN A 432 -7.67 5.73 9.13
CA GLN A 432 -7.75 4.38 8.64
C GLN A 432 -6.94 4.24 7.35
N GLY A 433 -6.46 3.03 7.10
CA GLY A 433 -5.79 2.64 5.86
C GLY A 433 -5.82 1.14 5.69
N GLY A 434 -5.13 0.63 4.69
CA GLY A 434 -5.04 -0.80 4.41
C GLY A 434 -3.79 -1.42 5.01
N ILE A 435 -3.92 -2.67 5.45
CA ILE A 435 -2.80 -3.52 5.87
C ILE A 435 -2.94 -4.89 5.20
N ALA A 436 -1.83 -5.39 4.69
CA ALA A 436 -1.73 -6.77 4.21
C ALA A 436 -0.49 -7.42 4.81
N THR A 437 -0.59 -8.69 5.18
CA THR A 437 0.49 -9.46 5.79
C THR A 437 0.72 -10.77 5.06
N TYR A 438 1.97 -11.23 5.06
CA TYR A 438 2.37 -12.55 4.59
C TYR A 438 3.47 -13.10 5.50
N THR A 439 3.31 -14.32 5.98
CA THR A 439 4.28 -14.98 6.85
C THR A 439 4.93 -16.15 6.12
N THR A 440 6.25 -16.25 6.20
CA THR A 440 7.03 -17.35 5.66
C THR A 440 8.14 -17.76 6.60
N ALA A 441 8.55 -19.03 6.51
CA ALA A 441 9.76 -19.55 7.16
C ALA A 441 10.72 -20.19 6.14
N THR A 442 10.49 -19.97 4.85
CA THR A 442 11.18 -20.68 3.76
C THR A 442 12.34 -19.90 3.15
N LEU A 443 12.66 -18.71 3.69
CA LEU A 443 13.78 -17.91 3.20
C LEU A 443 15.10 -18.63 3.44
N LEU A 444 15.99 -18.60 2.45
CA LEU A 444 17.34 -19.14 2.51
C LEU A 444 18.33 -18.10 3.07
N GLY A 445 19.58 -18.48 3.27
CA GLY A 445 20.63 -17.56 3.73
C GLY A 445 20.97 -16.53 2.65
N GLY A 446 21.01 -15.26 3.03
CA GLY A 446 21.33 -14.17 2.10
C GLY A 446 20.56 -12.88 2.37
N ASN A 447 20.62 -11.98 1.41
CA ASN A 447 19.91 -10.71 1.42
C ASN A 447 18.65 -10.80 0.56
N HIS A 448 17.50 -10.44 1.14
CA HIS A 448 16.19 -10.52 0.51
C HIS A 448 15.60 -9.11 0.35
N PRO A 449 15.66 -8.50 -0.85
CA PRO A 449 15.06 -7.20 -1.15
C PRO A 449 13.55 -7.36 -1.39
N VAL A 450 12.78 -7.52 -0.31
CA VAL A 450 11.35 -7.79 -0.41
C VAL A 450 10.57 -6.53 -0.74
N THR A 451 9.64 -6.66 -1.69
CA THR A 451 8.67 -5.65 -2.09
C THR A 451 7.24 -6.13 -1.87
N GLY A 452 6.33 -5.20 -1.61
CA GLY A 452 4.90 -5.42 -1.57
C GLY A 452 4.23 -4.68 -2.72
N VAL A 453 3.62 -5.44 -3.64
CA VAL A 453 2.95 -4.90 -4.83
C VAL A 453 1.45 -4.90 -4.57
N TYR A 454 0.89 -3.72 -4.35
CA TYR A 454 -0.55 -3.54 -4.20
C TYR A 454 -1.25 -3.61 -5.56
N SER A 455 -2.31 -4.38 -5.67
CA SER A 455 -3.06 -4.60 -6.92
C SER A 455 -3.83 -3.38 -7.41
N GLY A 456 -4.05 -2.38 -6.54
CA GLY A 456 -5.09 -1.38 -6.73
C GLY A 456 -6.49 -1.97 -6.54
N ASP A 457 -7.49 -1.08 -6.59
CA ASP A 457 -8.92 -1.43 -6.58
C ASP A 457 -9.72 -0.52 -7.53
N THR A 458 -11.04 -0.40 -7.34
CA THR A 458 -11.88 0.46 -8.16
C THR A 458 -11.45 1.91 -8.10
N ASN A 459 -11.04 2.41 -6.92
CA ASN A 459 -10.81 3.82 -6.63
C ASN A 459 -9.34 4.21 -6.52
N TYR A 460 -8.45 3.23 -6.34
CA TYR A 460 -7.03 3.44 -6.08
C TYR A 460 -6.17 2.78 -7.13
N LEU A 461 -5.07 3.43 -7.48
CA LEU A 461 -4.01 2.86 -8.31
C LEU A 461 -3.25 1.78 -7.55
N GLY A 462 -2.78 0.75 -8.26
CA GLY A 462 -1.77 -0.14 -7.74
C GLY A 462 -0.42 0.58 -7.63
N ASN A 463 0.36 0.18 -6.63
CA ASN A 463 1.69 0.73 -6.39
C ASN A 463 2.59 -0.32 -5.71
N THR A 464 3.89 -0.05 -5.61
CA THR A 464 4.88 -0.96 -5.02
C THR A 464 5.64 -0.25 -3.92
N GLY A 465 5.62 -0.84 -2.72
CA GLY A 465 6.51 -0.49 -1.62
C GLY A 465 7.67 -1.49 -1.52
N ALA A 466 8.74 -1.10 -0.86
CA ALA A 466 9.90 -1.95 -0.62
C ALA A 466 10.32 -1.87 0.85
N LEU A 467 11.05 -2.88 1.32
CA LEU A 467 11.80 -2.76 2.56
C LEU A 467 12.85 -1.67 2.42
N ASN A 468 13.06 -0.88 3.47
CA ASN A 468 14.08 0.18 3.51
C ASN A 468 15.50 -0.38 3.32
N SER A 469 15.73 -1.61 3.81
CA SER A 469 16.97 -2.38 3.59
C SER A 469 16.60 -3.83 3.31
N PRO A 470 17.36 -4.55 2.49
CA PRO A 470 17.15 -5.97 2.31
C PRO A 470 17.18 -6.71 3.65
N LEU A 471 16.24 -7.63 3.88
CA LEU A 471 16.26 -8.48 5.06
C LEU A 471 17.44 -9.46 4.93
N THR A 472 18.37 -9.42 5.88
CA THR A 472 19.46 -10.38 5.94
C THR A 472 19.03 -11.63 6.71
N VAL A 473 19.05 -12.78 6.05
CA VAL A 473 18.82 -14.09 6.65
C VAL A 473 20.18 -14.77 6.85
N GLY A 474 20.56 -14.97 8.11
CA GLY A 474 21.78 -15.67 8.48
C GLY A 474 21.65 -17.19 8.32
N GLN A 475 22.78 -17.90 8.49
CA GLN A 475 22.81 -19.34 8.47
C GLN A 475 21.96 -19.93 9.60
N GLY A 476 21.19 -20.97 9.29
CA GLY A 476 20.44 -21.77 10.24
C GLY A 476 21.26 -22.92 10.85
N SER A 477 20.66 -23.63 11.79
CA SER A 477 21.27 -24.83 12.39
C SER A 477 21.04 -26.05 11.51
N ALA A 478 22.09 -26.81 11.28
CA ALA A 478 22.01 -28.15 10.69
C ALA A 478 22.17 -29.25 11.77
N THR A 479 21.72 -30.45 11.49
CA THR A 479 21.95 -31.63 12.31
C THR A 479 22.76 -32.66 11.50
N ALA A 480 23.85 -33.17 12.08
CA ALA A 480 24.67 -34.20 11.47
C ALA A 480 24.58 -35.49 12.28
N VAL A 481 24.45 -36.61 11.60
CA VAL A 481 24.52 -37.95 12.19
C VAL A 481 25.44 -38.82 11.35
N VAL A 482 26.10 -39.82 12.01
CA VAL A 482 26.93 -40.82 11.35
C VAL A 482 26.40 -42.21 11.65
N ALA A 483 26.46 -43.09 10.67
CA ALA A 483 26.12 -44.52 10.82
C ALA A 483 27.23 -45.38 10.22
N SER A 484 27.42 -46.54 10.81
CA SER A 484 28.36 -47.59 10.32
C SER A 484 27.59 -48.70 9.64
N SER A 485 28.08 -49.20 8.51
CA SER A 485 27.50 -50.34 7.80
C SER A 485 27.65 -51.67 8.56
N LEU A 486 28.65 -51.75 9.44
CA LEU A 486 28.99 -52.98 10.17
C LEU A 486 29.73 -52.65 11.48
N SER A 487 29.11 -52.90 12.64
CA SER A 487 29.76 -52.77 13.94
C SER A 487 29.19 -53.85 14.88
N PRO A 488 30.03 -54.77 15.44
CA PRO A 488 31.46 -54.86 15.23
C PRO A 488 31.83 -55.37 13.84
N SER A 489 32.99 -54.94 13.32
CA SER A 489 33.66 -55.51 12.14
C SER A 489 34.86 -56.37 12.52
N ASN A 490 35.34 -57.19 11.61
CA ASN A 490 36.62 -57.87 11.75
C ASN A 490 37.72 -57.02 11.10
N TYR A 491 38.94 -57.13 11.64
CA TYR A 491 40.11 -56.45 11.10
C TYR A 491 40.31 -56.79 9.61
N GLY A 492 40.63 -55.77 8.80
CA GLY A 492 40.82 -55.89 7.36
C GLY A 492 39.51 -55.89 6.55
N VAL A 493 38.34 -55.93 7.18
CA VAL A 493 37.03 -55.83 6.52
C VAL A 493 36.68 -54.40 6.29
N SER A 494 36.27 -54.07 5.06
CA SER A 494 35.83 -52.72 4.72
C SER A 494 34.53 -52.32 5.46
N VAL A 495 34.55 -51.21 6.18
CA VAL A 495 33.42 -50.60 6.84
C VAL A 495 33.08 -49.30 6.10
N THR A 496 31.81 -49.10 5.76
CA THR A 496 31.32 -47.84 5.16
C THR A 496 30.64 -47.03 6.24
N PHE A 497 31.14 -45.82 6.48
CA PHE A 497 30.48 -44.81 7.28
C PHE A 497 29.63 -43.95 6.39
N THR A 498 28.38 -43.69 6.80
CA THR A 498 27.44 -42.78 6.12
C THR A 498 27.15 -41.61 7.04
N ALA A 499 27.51 -40.40 6.62
CA ALA A 499 27.08 -39.17 7.21
C ALA A 499 25.74 -38.77 6.61
N THR A 500 24.81 -38.26 7.42
CA THR A 500 23.58 -37.63 6.96
C THR A 500 23.47 -36.29 7.64
N VAL A 501 23.33 -35.21 6.84
CA VAL A 501 23.16 -33.85 7.34
C VAL A 501 21.80 -33.36 6.88
N THR A 502 21.02 -32.79 7.80
CA THR A 502 19.70 -32.24 7.55
C THR A 502 19.58 -30.82 8.07
N GLY A 503 18.78 -29.99 7.40
CA GLY A 503 18.47 -28.62 7.81
C GLY A 503 17.09 -28.23 7.36
N PRO A 504 16.52 -27.11 7.87
CA PRO A 504 15.23 -26.60 7.44
C PRO A 504 15.30 -26.00 6.03
N ASN A 505 14.27 -26.21 5.22
CA ASN A 505 13.99 -25.56 3.92
C ASN A 505 14.99 -25.84 2.76
N ALA A 506 16.18 -26.33 3.03
CA ALA A 506 17.16 -26.69 2.02
C ALA A 506 17.91 -27.95 2.42
N THR A 507 18.43 -28.68 1.44
CA THR A 507 19.38 -29.79 1.68
C THR A 507 20.77 -29.20 1.86
N PRO A 508 21.44 -29.48 2.99
CA PRO A 508 22.83 -29.06 3.18
C PRO A 508 23.75 -29.61 2.08
N THR A 509 24.72 -28.80 1.68
CA THR A 509 25.70 -29.09 0.63
C THR A 509 27.13 -29.00 1.18
N GLY A 510 28.12 -29.39 0.39
CA GLY A 510 29.55 -29.25 0.77
C GLY A 510 30.18 -30.55 1.25
N THR A 511 31.24 -30.42 2.03
CA THR A 511 32.14 -31.54 2.40
C THR A 511 31.93 -31.98 3.84
N ILE A 512 31.97 -33.29 4.05
CA ILE A 512 32.00 -33.94 5.35
C ILE A 512 33.42 -34.46 5.61
N THR A 513 33.93 -34.22 6.81
CA THR A 513 35.15 -34.84 7.33
C THR A 513 34.75 -35.94 8.30
N PHE A 514 35.25 -37.18 8.05
CA PHE A 514 35.10 -38.31 8.96
C PHE A 514 36.32 -38.38 9.89
N LEU A 515 36.05 -38.52 11.17
CA LEU A 515 37.08 -38.52 12.20
C LEU A 515 36.97 -39.77 13.08
N ASP A 516 38.14 -40.29 13.50
CA ASP A 516 38.30 -41.24 14.57
C ASP A 516 39.00 -40.52 15.73
N GLY A 517 38.26 -40.22 16.77
CA GLY A 517 38.70 -39.25 17.78
C GLY A 517 39.03 -37.89 17.16
N ALA A 518 40.31 -37.50 17.22
CA ALA A 518 40.80 -36.27 16.61
C ALA A 518 41.43 -36.48 15.22
N THR A 519 41.54 -37.73 14.76
CA THR A 519 42.26 -38.10 13.51
C THR A 519 41.28 -38.12 12.34
N THR A 520 41.57 -37.38 11.27
CA THR A 520 40.81 -37.46 10.02
C THR A 520 41.08 -38.80 9.34
N ILE A 521 40.02 -39.56 9.11
CA ILE A 521 40.09 -40.88 8.43
C ILE A 521 39.59 -40.80 6.98
N GLY A 522 38.96 -39.69 6.58
CA GLY A 522 38.56 -39.44 5.20
C GLY A 522 37.59 -38.29 5.07
N THR A 523 37.22 -37.97 3.82
CA THR A 523 36.24 -36.94 3.48
C THR A 523 35.23 -37.48 2.48
N GLY A 524 34.04 -36.86 2.44
CA GLY A 524 32.99 -37.14 1.47
C GLY A 524 32.26 -35.87 1.07
N ILE A 525 31.66 -35.85 -0.10
CA ILE A 525 30.80 -34.71 -0.55
C ILE A 525 29.36 -35.15 -0.34
N LEU A 526 28.55 -34.24 0.23
CA LEU A 526 27.10 -34.45 0.39
C LEU A 526 26.42 -34.52 -0.99
N ASP A 527 25.62 -35.53 -1.18
CA ASP A 527 24.77 -35.70 -2.36
C ASP A 527 23.48 -34.85 -2.24
N ALA A 528 22.63 -34.92 -3.27
CA ALA A 528 21.35 -34.18 -3.31
C ALA A 528 20.36 -34.59 -2.19
N THR A 529 20.64 -35.67 -1.44
CA THR A 529 19.85 -36.12 -0.29
C THR A 529 20.49 -35.77 1.06
N GLY A 530 21.58 -35.00 1.06
CA GLY A 530 22.32 -34.60 2.26
C GLY A 530 23.14 -35.74 2.86
N LYS A 531 23.61 -36.75 2.05
CA LYS A 531 24.41 -37.89 2.50
C LYS A 531 25.80 -37.88 1.89
N ALA A 532 26.77 -38.28 2.67
CA ALA A 532 28.12 -38.59 2.21
C ALA A 532 28.56 -39.92 2.76
N THR A 533 29.34 -40.69 2.00
CA THR A 533 29.87 -42.01 2.40
C THR A 533 31.38 -42.04 2.29
N MET A 534 31.99 -42.81 3.20
CA MET A 534 33.42 -43.10 3.17
C MET A 534 33.63 -44.55 3.60
N SER A 535 34.45 -45.29 2.87
CA SER A 535 34.78 -46.68 3.18
C SER A 535 36.24 -46.83 3.62
N ILE A 536 36.48 -47.59 4.68
CA ILE A 536 37.80 -47.83 5.24
C ILE A 536 37.93 -49.29 5.69
N SER A 537 39.08 -49.90 5.44
CA SER A 537 39.43 -51.29 5.89
C SER A 537 40.67 -51.32 6.78
N SER A 538 41.29 -50.19 7.04
CA SER A 538 42.56 -50.07 7.76
C SER A 538 42.41 -49.68 9.25
N LEU A 539 41.20 -49.70 9.79
CA LEU A 539 40.99 -49.45 11.23
C LEU A 539 41.66 -50.61 12.01
N VAL A 540 42.43 -50.25 13.02
CA VAL A 540 43.11 -51.26 13.88
C VAL A 540 42.09 -51.92 14.81
N VAL A 541 42.50 -52.99 15.47
CA VAL A 541 41.65 -53.68 16.46
C VAL A 541 41.42 -52.77 17.68
N GLY A 542 40.18 -52.67 18.08
CA GLY A 542 39.79 -51.81 19.23
C GLY A 542 38.45 -51.10 19.03
N ASN A 543 38.16 -50.14 19.90
CA ASN A 543 37.01 -49.27 19.85
C ASN A 543 37.44 -47.93 19.29
N HIS A 544 36.81 -47.53 18.20
CA HIS A 544 37.02 -46.29 17.50
C HIS A 544 35.84 -45.34 17.75
N SER A 545 36.11 -44.10 18.12
CA SER A 545 35.08 -43.05 18.35
C SER A 545 34.88 -42.26 17.07
N ILE A 546 33.93 -42.66 16.25
CA ILE A 546 33.71 -42.07 14.93
C ILE A 546 32.74 -40.92 15.03
N THR A 547 33.13 -39.75 14.52
CA THR A 547 32.31 -38.54 14.34
C THR A 547 32.40 -38.06 12.91
N VAL A 548 31.45 -37.23 12.51
CA VAL A 548 31.48 -36.49 11.25
C VAL A 548 31.37 -34.99 11.52
N GLN A 549 32.19 -34.24 10.84
CA GLN A 549 32.18 -32.80 10.87
C GLN A 549 31.69 -32.25 9.53
N TYR A 550 30.60 -31.48 9.59
CA TYR A 550 30.10 -30.72 8.47
C TYR A 550 30.64 -29.28 8.54
N GLY A 551 31.20 -28.75 7.43
CA GLY A 551 31.86 -27.46 7.40
C GLY A 551 30.90 -26.27 7.29
N GLY A 552 29.58 -26.52 7.08
CA GLY A 552 28.60 -25.50 6.78
C GLY A 552 28.55 -25.17 5.28
N ASP A 553 27.52 -24.42 4.88
CA ASP A 553 27.37 -23.83 3.56
C ASP A 553 26.73 -22.41 3.65
N SER A 554 26.19 -21.86 2.57
CA SER A 554 25.53 -20.54 2.59
C SER A 554 24.29 -20.51 3.49
N ASN A 555 23.62 -21.63 3.71
CA ASN A 555 22.38 -21.74 4.46
C ASN A 555 22.57 -22.24 5.89
N PHE A 556 23.63 -22.99 6.17
CA PHE A 556 23.78 -23.71 7.42
C PHE A 556 25.14 -23.54 8.07
N ASN A 557 25.12 -23.40 9.39
CA ASN A 557 26.34 -23.38 10.21
C ASN A 557 27.02 -24.75 10.21
N ALA A 558 28.32 -24.73 10.47
CA ALA A 558 29.11 -25.95 10.73
C ALA A 558 28.56 -26.68 11.96
N VAL A 559 28.59 -28.04 11.90
CA VAL A 559 28.15 -28.88 13.00
C VAL A 559 28.95 -30.21 13.02
N THR A 560 29.19 -30.72 14.23
CA THR A 560 29.79 -32.04 14.46
C THR A 560 28.73 -32.98 15.03
N SER A 561 28.68 -34.21 14.52
CA SER A 561 27.75 -35.23 15.01
C SER A 561 28.13 -35.72 16.42
N SER A 562 27.18 -36.34 17.11
CA SER A 562 27.50 -37.24 18.21
C SER A 562 28.38 -38.40 17.70
N SER A 563 29.26 -38.94 18.57
CA SER A 563 30.10 -40.07 18.21
C SER A 563 29.32 -41.38 18.21
N ILE A 564 29.72 -42.31 17.34
CA ILE A 564 29.35 -43.69 17.40
C ILE A 564 30.60 -44.52 17.73
N THR A 565 30.43 -45.67 18.40
CA THR A 565 31.52 -46.62 18.64
C THR A 565 31.57 -47.64 17.51
N GLN A 566 32.68 -47.68 16.76
CA GLN A 566 33.00 -48.73 15.82
C GLN A 566 33.94 -49.69 16.51
N THR A 567 33.52 -50.93 16.75
CA THR A 567 34.36 -51.98 17.31
C THR A 567 35.00 -52.81 16.17
N VAL A 568 36.27 -52.96 16.21
CA VAL A 568 37.02 -53.82 15.30
C VAL A 568 37.63 -55.04 16.10
N ASN A 569 37.25 -56.25 15.71
CA ASN A 569 37.67 -57.47 16.34
C ASN A 569 38.92 -57.99 15.69
N ALA A 570 39.82 -58.53 16.51
CA ALA A 570 41.00 -59.31 16.04
C ALA A 570 40.54 -60.56 15.29
N VAL A 571 41.25 -60.92 14.23
CA VAL A 571 41.01 -62.11 13.40
C VAL A 571 42.15 -63.13 13.56
N ALA A 572 41.90 -64.38 13.23
CA ALA A 572 42.93 -65.36 13.20
C ALA A 572 43.89 -65.17 12.01
N ALA A 573 45.16 -65.30 12.23
CA ALA A 573 46.16 -65.38 11.16
C ALA A 573 46.29 -66.79 10.62
N ILE A 574 46.80 -66.95 9.41
CA ILE A 574 47.11 -68.23 8.79
C ILE A 574 48.63 -68.44 8.87
N VAL A 575 49.05 -69.51 9.54
CA VAL A 575 50.43 -69.89 9.61
C VAL A 575 50.70 -71.04 8.60
N THR A 576 51.64 -70.82 7.70
CA THR A 576 52.11 -71.81 6.77
C THR A 576 53.60 -72.08 7.04
N VAL A 577 54.02 -73.35 6.97
CA VAL A 577 55.37 -73.71 7.27
C VAL A 577 55.95 -74.58 6.15
N THR A 578 57.21 -74.34 5.85
CA THR A 578 57.99 -75.18 4.94
C THR A 578 59.28 -75.61 5.62
N SER A 579 59.71 -76.83 5.36
CA SER A 579 61.00 -77.36 5.78
C SER A 579 62.00 -77.38 4.61
N SER A 580 63.24 -76.98 4.84
CA SER A 580 64.27 -76.97 3.80
C SER A 580 64.66 -78.40 3.35
N ILE A 581 64.54 -79.34 4.25
CA ILE A 581 64.82 -80.75 3.99
C ILE A 581 63.85 -81.63 4.79
N ASN A 582 63.16 -82.57 4.11
CA ASN A 582 62.35 -83.60 4.76
C ASN A 582 62.25 -84.85 3.83
N PRO A 583 62.77 -85.97 4.17
CA PRO A 583 63.46 -86.35 5.43
C PRO A 583 64.87 -85.76 5.53
N SER A 584 65.31 -85.46 6.76
CA SER A 584 66.71 -85.08 7.10
C SER A 584 67.41 -86.16 7.82
N SER A 585 68.78 -86.16 7.87
CA SER A 585 69.61 -87.06 8.66
C SER A 585 69.86 -86.48 10.06
N PHE A 586 70.04 -87.33 11.08
CA PHE A 586 70.41 -86.91 12.44
C PHE A 586 71.65 -86.01 12.42
N GLY A 587 71.58 -84.84 13.09
CA GLY A 587 72.63 -83.83 13.13
C GLY A 587 72.64 -82.87 11.90
N GLN A 588 71.81 -83.10 10.88
CA GLN A 588 71.69 -82.21 9.75
C GLN A 588 70.86 -80.97 10.12
N SER A 589 71.36 -79.80 9.74
CA SER A 589 70.64 -78.56 9.95
C SER A 589 69.40 -78.47 9.04
N VAL A 590 68.25 -78.18 9.63
CA VAL A 590 66.96 -77.99 8.94
C VAL A 590 66.46 -76.60 9.22
N ASP A 591 66.08 -75.89 8.15
CA ASP A 591 65.43 -74.55 8.24
C ASP A 591 63.93 -74.73 8.14
N PHE A 592 63.24 -74.35 9.19
CA PHE A 592 61.78 -74.23 9.20
C PHE A 592 61.40 -72.76 8.93
N THR A 593 60.85 -72.52 7.74
CA THR A 593 60.38 -71.20 7.38
C THR A 593 58.87 -71.07 7.69
N ALA A 594 58.51 -70.24 8.65
CA ALA A 594 57.12 -69.87 8.92
C ALA A 594 56.76 -68.63 8.13
N THR A 595 55.60 -68.65 7.52
CA THR A 595 54.98 -67.50 6.90
C THR A 595 53.60 -67.30 7.53
N VAL A 596 53.40 -66.16 8.14
CA VAL A 596 52.10 -65.76 8.74
C VAL A 596 51.45 -64.75 7.86
N THR A 597 50.21 -65.03 7.46
CA THR A 597 49.40 -64.13 6.59
C THR A 597 48.03 -63.85 7.21
N GLY A 598 47.41 -62.72 6.85
CA GLY A 598 46.09 -62.35 7.32
C GLY A 598 45.48 -61.31 6.45
N ALA A 599 44.25 -60.90 6.75
CA ALA A 599 43.54 -59.83 6.07
C ALA A 599 44.02 -58.44 6.59
N GLY A 600 44.48 -57.55 5.73
CA GLY A 600 44.96 -56.20 6.11
C GLY A 600 46.47 -56.09 6.21
N ALA A 601 47.04 -55.55 7.30
CA ALA A 601 48.48 -55.41 7.48
C ALA A 601 49.14 -56.76 7.71
N ILE A 602 50.39 -56.85 7.33
CA ILE A 602 51.22 -58.09 7.52
C ILE A 602 51.32 -58.38 9.01
N PRO A 603 50.99 -59.63 9.45
CA PRO A 603 51.18 -60.04 10.84
C PRO A 603 52.59 -59.86 11.31
N THR A 604 52.78 -59.43 12.56
CA THR A 604 54.05 -59.24 13.23
C THR A 604 54.13 -60.14 14.46
N GLY A 605 55.25 -60.13 15.17
CA GLY A 605 55.43 -60.96 16.39
C GLY A 605 56.24 -62.21 16.16
N THR A 606 55.88 -63.30 16.82
CA THR A 606 56.69 -64.50 16.84
C THR A 606 55.87 -65.77 16.60
N VAL A 607 56.55 -66.83 16.15
CA VAL A 607 55.99 -68.19 16.08
C VAL A 607 56.84 -69.14 16.97
N ALA A 608 56.23 -69.64 18.03
CA ALA A 608 56.82 -70.61 18.86
C ALA A 608 56.82 -71.99 18.17
N VAL A 609 57.95 -72.73 18.21
CA VAL A 609 58.10 -74.05 17.60
C VAL A 609 58.35 -75.08 18.68
N THR A 610 57.49 -76.11 18.74
CA THR A 610 57.61 -77.17 19.71
C THR A 610 57.54 -78.52 19.02
N ASP A 611 58.23 -79.47 19.59
CA ASP A 611 58.17 -80.91 19.26
C ASP A 611 57.60 -81.65 20.47
N GLY A 612 56.28 -81.93 20.40
CA GLY A 612 55.54 -82.34 21.59
C GLY A 612 55.63 -81.30 22.72
N ALA A 613 56.20 -81.69 23.89
CA ALA A 613 56.42 -80.79 25.03
C ALA A 613 57.77 -80.04 24.97
N THR A 614 58.67 -80.34 24.00
CA THR A 614 59.99 -79.70 23.91
C THR A 614 59.96 -78.46 23.02
N SER A 615 60.42 -77.33 23.57
CA SER A 615 60.58 -76.10 22.77
C SER A 615 61.85 -76.26 21.91
N LEU A 616 61.70 -76.04 20.61
CA LEU A 616 62.80 -75.96 19.65
C LEU A 616 63.31 -74.52 19.46
N GLY A 617 62.51 -73.57 19.81
CA GLY A 617 62.86 -72.16 19.67
C GLY A 617 61.69 -71.29 19.24
N THR A 618 61.99 -70.03 18.94
CA THR A 618 61.00 -69.03 18.51
C THR A 618 61.47 -68.36 17.22
N ILE A 619 60.62 -68.29 16.23
CA ILE A 619 60.78 -67.54 14.96
C ILE A 619 60.30 -66.14 15.14
N THR A 620 61.10 -65.12 14.94
CA THR A 620 60.68 -63.72 14.85
C THR A 620 60.33 -63.45 13.41
N LEU A 621 59.12 -62.89 13.19
CA LEU A 621 58.65 -62.53 11.86
C LEU A 621 59.29 -61.20 11.39
N ASP A 622 59.71 -61.19 10.15
CA ASP A 622 60.21 -60.00 9.46
C ASP A 622 59.06 -59.15 8.92
N ALA A 623 59.37 -58.01 8.24
CA ALA A 623 58.39 -57.12 7.66
C ALA A 623 57.51 -57.73 6.54
N SER A 624 57.87 -58.94 6.07
CA SER A 624 57.07 -59.70 5.09
C SER A 624 56.20 -60.77 5.75
N GLY A 625 56.20 -60.85 7.08
CA GLY A 625 55.48 -61.87 7.85
C GLY A 625 56.16 -63.25 7.82
N LYS A 626 57.45 -63.30 7.52
CA LYS A 626 58.25 -64.54 7.43
C LYS A 626 59.35 -64.57 8.47
N GLY A 627 59.74 -65.78 8.85
CA GLY A 627 60.89 -65.96 9.68
C GLY A 627 61.37 -67.43 9.59
N VAL A 628 62.60 -67.70 10.03
CA VAL A 628 63.23 -68.98 9.91
C VAL A 628 63.78 -69.44 11.28
N LEU A 629 63.54 -70.71 11.64
CA LEU A 629 64.25 -71.42 12.72
C LEU A 629 65.13 -72.44 12.11
N THR A 630 66.44 -72.31 12.34
CA THR A 630 67.43 -73.29 11.96
C THR A 630 67.74 -74.18 13.14
N THR A 631 67.60 -75.49 13.00
CA THR A 631 67.95 -76.45 14.05
C THR A 631 68.63 -77.70 13.49
N ALA A 632 69.60 -78.26 14.25
CA ALA A 632 70.27 -79.54 13.97
C ALA A 632 70.06 -80.52 15.12
N THR A 633 69.17 -80.21 16.08
CA THR A 633 69.03 -80.95 17.34
C THR A 633 67.88 -81.96 17.33
N LEU A 634 67.22 -82.17 16.18
CA LEU A 634 66.17 -83.20 16.05
C LEU A 634 66.74 -84.56 16.16
N THR A 635 66.10 -85.43 16.98
CA THR A 635 66.52 -86.82 17.19
C THR A 635 66.12 -87.70 16.01
N GLY A 636 66.62 -88.98 15.95
CA GLY A 636 66.15 -89.91 14.91
C GLY A 636 64.71 -90.37 15.18
N GLY A 637 63.81 -90.19 14.18
CA GLY A 637 62.41 -90.57 14.28
C GLY A 637 61.49 -89.58 13.54
N SER A 638 60.17 -89.72 13.71
CA SER A 638 59.20 -88.81 13.19
C SER A 638 58.90 -87.75 14.23
N HIS A 639 59.01 -86.50 13.82
CA HIS A 639 58.72 -85.31 14.66
C HIS A 639 57.43 -84.68 14.23
N SER A 640 56.51 -84.41 15.19
CA SER A 640 55.24 -83.65 14.95
C SER A 640 55.41 -82.25 15.51
N LEU A 641 55.87 -81.37 14.65
CA LEU A 641 56.16 -79.99 15.05
C LEU A 641 54.88 -79.13 15.04
N LEU A 642 54.67 -78.46 16.16
CA LEU A 642 53.62 -77.49 16.32
C LEU A 642 54.19 -76.06 16.23
N PHE A 643 53.62 -75.23 15.34
CA PHE A 643 53.98 -73.82 15.15
C PHE A 643 52.83 -72.94 15.66
N THR A 644 53.07 -72.25 16.77
CA THR A 644 52.03 -71.41 17.41
C THR A 644 52.42 -69.97 17.26
N TYR A 645 51.57 -69.23 16.54
CA TYR A 645 51.71 -67.76 16.37
C TYR A 645 51.39 -67.07 17.68
N SER A 646 52.14 -66.04 18.07
CA SER A 646 51.94 -65.27 19.31
C SER A 646 50.75 -64.35 19.27
N GLY A 647 50.22 -64.09 18.09
CA GLY A 647 49.33 -62.97 17.88
C GLY A 647 50.09 -61.64 17.87
N ASP A 648 49.38 -60.59 17.44
CA ASP A 648 49.78 -59.19 17.56
C ASP A 648 48.56 -58.29 17.91
N SER A 649 48.67 -56.99 17.73
CA SER A 649 47.55 -56.04 18.03
C SER A 649 46.31 -56.31 17.17
N ASN A 650 46.46 -56.89 15.98
CA ASN A 650 45.37 -57.07 15.00
C ASN A 650 45.00 -58.56 14.79
N TYR A 651 45.84 -59.44 15.17
CA TYR A 651 45.65 -60.87 14.94
C TYR A 651 45.70 -61.69 16.26
N LYS A 652 44.75 -62.61 16.35
CA LYS A 652 44.73 -63.60 17.48
C LYS A 652 45.90 -64.56 17.41
N PRO A 653 46.31 -65.06 18.58
CA PRO A 653 47.23 -66.18 18.65
C PRO A 653 46.69 -67.40 17.94
#